data_5da7c90baa9d6446b665602b8c1cd03c
#
_entry.id   5da7c90baa9d6446b665602b8c1cd03c
#
_cell.length_a   1.000
_cell.length_b   1.000
_cell.length_c   1.000
_cell.angle_alpha   90.00
_cell.angle_beta   90.00
_cell.angle_gamma   90.00
#
_symmetry.space_group_name_H-M   'P 1'
#
loop_
_entity.id
_entity.type
_entity.pdbx_description
1 polymer ?
#
loop_
_entity_poly.entity_id
_entity_poly.type
_entity_poly.pdbx_seq_one_letter_code
_entity_poly.pdbx_strand_id
1 'polypeptide(L)'
;MKRFLMMMALIGLVGNWNSTLTAQLVSPDSLYLNEDLPEINIVAVKPLIKAEADKTTYSIAEDPDSRTYTLLEMLRKVPLVTVDGEDNVKVNGQSSFKIYMNGRPSNMFSNNPKEVLRSIPASMIKKVEVITDPGARYDAEGVSGILNIVTKGAEFEGYNASINTTVMNLFKSVGGFATLKYGRLSLSGNYTFSQQSSESESDYLRTQSGDGGKLRMLSDVDVKYPAHYGSLEGSFEIDTLNLISLSGNLNIGNSNSIWNSHYSRFDKEGEEIYAYNEDMSKKNEWGSASLKADYQRLFKRNKEEMLTLSYQYDYIPNDIYSVFHDKDKMGNVSLPQLEADYTRQISHARTHEHTAQLDYVNPFTSTHSIEGGLKLIRRNSTSHATSEVKELGEGVWLPADLQPLVEYRHVQNIGSAYAGYGFKYGKWSLNPGIRMEHTWQDVTYKQGEGKDFNYRVTDWVPSWTSAFRLDDRSLFRLAYNLRLRRPNISYLNPTVFVSGTSISYGNPGLVSEKHHRLSASYSYYGTKLNVQASVLCTLGKGVIDEYLFIDSANVVNSTYDNLVDVKAAGGNLYLSYNPSPRTSVSLNSMLHYLDLRAQEGNEVYDTDVRNSGFCGSAFVDFSQKFKYGWRFVLSGGYVRSEPNVGMDSYGFYFYGLSVVKSFLKDKLTCTLRAQDFLGDHKTIQINERYPDFHIRQTERMFSRGFGIAISYRIGDLKASVKKAGRSIRNDDLLDALDK
;
A
#
# COMPACT_ATOMS: atom_id res chain seq x y z
N MET A 1 -27.58 -15.79 -3.00
CA MET A 1 -27.88 -16.53 -1.74
C MET A 1 -28.10 -18.03 -1.94
N LYS A 2 -28.97 -18.54 -2.84
CA LYS A 2 -29.15 -20.00 -3.07
C LYS A 2 -27.87 -20.75 -3.55
N ARG A 3 -27.01 -20.13 -4.37
CA ARG A 3 -25.74 -20.74 -4.84
C ARG A 3 -24.61 -20.75 -3.80
N PHE A 4 -24.65 -19.83 -2.84
CA PHE A 4 -23.71 -19.79 -1.72
C PHE A 4 -24.00 -20.84 -0.66
N LEU A 5 -25.28 -21.12 -0.41
CA LEU A 5 -25.74 -22.22 0.48
C LEU A 5 -25.42 -23.62 -0.08
N MET A 6 -25.37 -23.78 -1.39
CA MET A 6 -24.99 -25.04 -2.03
C MET A 6 -23.50 -25.35 -1.92
N MET A 7 -22.64 -24.33 -1.81
CA MET A 7 -21.20 -24.48 -1.59
C MET A 7 -20.87 -24.82 -0.12
N MET A 8 -21.66 -24.33 0.84
CA MET A 8 -21.53 -24.71 2.25
C MET A 8 -22.01 -26.15 2.54
N ALA A 9 -22.96 -26.69 1.77
CA ALA A 9 -23.42 -28.07 1.91
C ALA A 9 -22.41 -29.13 1.45
N LEU A 10 -21.44 -28.76 0.60
CA LEU A 10 -20.34 -29.65 0.18
C LEU A 10 -19.23 -29.81 1.23
N ILE A 11 -19.16 -28.91 2.21
CA ILE A 11 -18.18 -28.99 3.32
C ILE A 11 -18.70 -29.91 4.47
N GLY A 12 -20.00 -30.16 4.53
CA GLY A 12 -20.65 -30.98 5.57
C GLY A 12 -20.58 -32.50 5.36
N LEU A 13 -20.07 -32.99 4.23
CA LEU A 13 -20.15 -34.41 3.85
C LEU A 13 -18.85 -35.23 4.07
N VAL A 14 -17.83 -34.68 4.74
CA VAL A 14 -16.56 -35.39 5.00
C VAL A 14 -16.34 -35.65 6.50
N GLY A 15 -17.37 -35.91 7.24
CA GLY A 15 -17.28 -36.18 8.67
C GLY A 15 -18.07 -37.36 9.13
N ASN A 16 -17.70 -38.60 8.83
CA ASN A 16 -18.00 -39.78 9.66
C ASN A 16 -17.36 -41.04 9.07
N TRP A 17 -16.17 -41.38 9.49
CA TRP A 17 -15.66 -42.73 9.49
C TRP A 17 -15.05 -43.04 10.85
N ASN A 18 -15.90 -43.63 11.71
CA ASN A 18 -15.45 -44.35 12.90
C ASN A 18 -15.02 -45.76 12.48
N SER A 19 -13.73 -46.04 12.55
CA SER A 19 -13.20 -47.39 12.54
C SER A 19 -12.72 -47.73 13.95
N THR A 20 -13.48 -48.59 14.61
CA THR A 20 -13.08 -49.25 15.85
C THR A 20 -11.96 -50.26 15.56
N LEU A 21 -10.79 -50.02 16.12
CA LEU A 21 -9.70 -50.98 16.18
C LEU A 21 -9.72 -51.68 17.53
N THR A 22 -10.08 -52.97 17.51
CA THR A 22 -9.90 -53.90 18.63
C THR A 22 -8.41 -54.21 18.88
N ALA A 23 -7.94 -53.92 20.06
CA ALA A 23 -6.59 -54.28 20.50
C ALA A 23 -6.53 -55.76 20.92
N GLN A 24 -5.69 -56.55 20.24
CA GLN A 24 -5.26 -57.87 20.74
C GLN A 24 -3.99 -57.71 21.58
N LEU A 25 -4.08 -58.13 22.81
CA LEU A 25 -2.95 -58.28 23.73
C LEU A 25 -2.11 -59.51 23.32
N VAL A 26 -0.83 -59.30 23.03
CA VAL A 26 0.19 -60.34 22.92
C VAL A 26 1.27 -60.07 23.98
N SER A 27 1.59 -61.10 24.77
CA SER A 27 2.49 -61.07 25.89
C SER A 27 3.97 -60.95 25.48
N PRO A 28 4.88 -60.57 26.40
CA PRO A 28 6.24 -60.22 26.06
C PRO A 28 7.17 -61.44 26.09
N ASP A 29 7.91 -61.65 25.01
CA ASP A 29 9.16 -62.39 25.08
C ASP A 29 10.27 -61.71 24.27
N SER A 30 11.39 -61.66 24.93
CA SER A 30 12.63 -61.01 24.61
C SER A 30 13.24 -61.40 23.25
N LEU A 31 13.61 -60.39 22.46
CA LEU A 31 14.75 -60.48 21.52
C LEU A 31 15.35 -59.07 21.33
N TYR A 32 16.59 -58.91 21.84
CA TYR A 32 17.42 -57.75 21.55
C TYR A 32 17.79 -57.76 20.05
N LEU A 33 17.23 -56.91 19.29
CA LEU A 33 17.76 -56.47 17.99
C LEU A 33 18.06 -54.98 18.12
N ASN A 34 19.35 -54.63 18.10
CA ASN A 34 19.82 -53.29 17.83
C ASN A 34 19.40 -52.90 16.42
N GLU A 35 18.23 -52.30 16.26
CA GLU A 35 17.91 -51.49 15.10
C GLU A 35 18.09 -50.03 15.51
N ASP A 36 19.00 -49.33 14.83
CA ASP A 36 19.14 -47.89 14.89
C ASP A 36 17.77 -47.28 14.60
N LEU A 37 17.12 -46.75 15.62
CA LEU A 37 15.90 -45.99 15.47
C LEU A 37 16.18 -44.81 14.53
N PRO A 38 15.42 -44.59 13.46
CA PRO A 38 15.60 -43.44 12.62
C PRO A 38 15.40 -42.21 13.50
N GLU A 39 16.39 -41.34 13.50
CA GLU A 39 16.40 -40.07 14.21
C GLU A 39 15.12 -39.30 13.84
N ILE A 40 14.16 -39.23 14.76
CA ILE A 40 12.95 -38.42 14.57
C ILE A 40 13.40 -36.98 14.72
N ASN A 41 13.79 -36.37 13.62
CA ASN A 41 13.98 -34.93 13.53
C ASN A 41 12.61 -34.26 13.77
N ILE A 42 12.32 -33.90 15.01
CA ILE A 42 11.21 -33.02 15.37
C ILE A 42 11.62 -31.64 14.87
N VAL A 43 11.35 -31.36 13.60
CA VAL A 43 11.43 -30.00 13.06
C VAL A 43 10.29 -29.23 13.72
N ALA A 44 10.61 -28.49 14.77
CA ALA A 44 9.66 -27.54 15.36
C ALA A 44 9.18 -26.59 14.26
N VAL A 45 7.93 -26.69 13.87
CA VAL A 45 7.31 -25.78 12.89
C VAL A 45 7.29 -24.42 13.53
N LYS A 46 8.17 -23.52 13.07
CA LYS A 46 8.17 -22.13 13.54
C LYS A 46 6.81 -21.52 13.22
N PRO A 47 6.17 -20.83 14.17
CA PRO A 47 4.88 -20.19 13.93
C PRO A 47 5.04 -19.13 12.82
N LEU A 48 4.11 -19.12 11.87
CA LEU A 48 4.09 -18.11 10.78
C LEU A 48 3.86 -16.70 11.33
N ILE A 49 3.22 -16.59 12.49
CA ILE A 49 2.84 -15.31 13.09
C ILE A 49 3.40 -15.21 14.50
N LYS A 50 3.92 -14.03 14.83
CA LYS A 50 4.39 -13.67 16.19
C LYS A 50 3.87 -12.27 16.52
N ALA A 51 3.14 -12.12 17.65
CA ALA A 51 2.80 -10.80 18.17
C ALA A 51 3.82 -10.32 19.20
N GLU A 52 4.15 -9.07 19.11
CA GLU A 52 4.98 -8.31 20.05
C GLU A 52 4.18 -7.08 20.51
N ALA A 53 4.64 -6.39 21.54
CA ALA A 53 3.90 -5.27 22.12
C ALA A 53 3.67 -4.12 21.12
N ASP A 54 4.58 -3.93 20.18
CA ASP A 54 4.60 -2.83 19.20
C ASP A 54 4.27 -3.27 17.76
N LYS A 55 4.29 -4.58 17.47
CA LYS A 55 4.12 -5.10 16.10
C LYS A 55 3.59 -6.52 16.03
N THR A 56 3.04 -6.87 14.88
CA THR A 56 2.74 -8.25 14.50
C THR A 56 3.65 -8.67 13.35
N THR A 57 4.33 -9.79 13.49
CA THR A 57 5.29 -10.32 12.49
C THR A 57 4.69 -11.51 11.76
N TYR A 58 4.72 -11.51 10.42
CA TYR A 58 4.40 -12.65 9.57
C TYR A 58 5.68 -13.17 8.89
N SER A 59 6.02 -14.44 9.13
CA SER A 59 7.23 -15.08 8.60
C SER A 59 7.02 -15.59 7.17
N ILE A 60 7.21 -14.74 6.17
CA ILE A 60 7.04 -15.10 4.75
C ILE A 60 8.00 -16.22 4.34
N ALA A 61 9.21 -16.22 4.85
CA ALA A 61 10.20 -17.24 4.51
C ALA A 61 9.78 -18.67 4.86
N GLU A 62 8.95 -18.83 5.89
CA GLU A 62 8.43 -20.11 6.34
C GLU A 62 7.13 -20.51 5.63
N ASP A 63 6.47 -19.57 4.95
CA ASP A 63 5.27 -19.85 4.14
C ASP A 63 5.69 -20.42 2.76
N PRO A 64 5.23 -21.63 2.42
CA PRO A 64 5.57 -22.26 1.14
C PRO A 64 5.15 -21.47 -0.09
N ASP A 65 4.10 -20.61 0.01
CA ASP A 65 3.62 -19.79 -1.10
C ASP A 65 4.60 -18.68 -1.45
N SER A 66 5.50 -18.30 -0.53
CA SER A 66 6.55 -17.32 -0.81
C SER A 66 7.45 -17.64 -1.99
N ARG A 67 7.47 -18.90 -2.43
CA ARG A 67 8.31 -19.37 -3.54
C ARG A 67 7.80 -18.94 -4.91
N THR A 68 6.49 -18.74 -5.03
CA THR A 68 5.84 -18.49 -6.34
C THR A 68 4.98 -17.25 -6.36
N TYR A 69 4.63 -16.71 -5.18
CA TYR A 69 3.84 -15.50 -5.06
C TYR A 69 4.71 -14.26 -5.15
N THR A 70 4.12 -13.17 -5.62
CA THR A 70 4.64 -11.82 -5.43
C THR A 70 4.47 -11.41 -3.98
N LEU A 71 5.17 -10.37 -3.56
CA LEU A 71 4.96 -9.82 -2.23
C LEU A 71 3.52 -9.32 -2.04
N LEU A 72 2.94 -8.67 -3.06
CA LEU A 72 1.56 -8.22 -3.03
C LEU A 72 0.57 -9.37 -2.75
N GLU A 73 0.75 -10.51 -3.41
CA GLU A 73 -0.10 -11.68 -3.17
C GLU A 73 0.08 -12.26 -1.76
N MET A 74 1.31 -12.23 -1.23
CA MET A 74 1.59 -12.68 0.14
C MET A 74 0.98 -11.75 1.18
N LEU A 75 0.88 -10.45 0.90
CA LEU A 75 0.27 -9.50 1.82
C LEU A 75 -1.19 -9.82 2.13
N ARG A 76 -1.92 -10.50 1.26
CA ARG A 76 -3.28 -11.00 1.52
C ARG A 76 -3.36 -11.98 2.69
N LYS A 77 -2.23 -12.61 3.06
CA LYS A 77 -2.12 -13.54 4.19
C LYS A 77 -1.59 -12.90 5.47
N VAL A 78 -1.05 -11.69 5.35
CA VAL A 78 -0.47 -10.96 6.49
C VAL A 78 -1.59 -10.42 7.36
N PRO A 79 -1.60 -10.69 8.69
CA PRO A 79 -2.60 -10.12 9.60
C PRO A 79 -2.62 -8.60 9.52
N LEU A 80 -3.82 -8.02 9.59
CA LEU A 80 -4.06 -6.57 9.54
C LEU A 80 -3.71 -5.91 8.20
N VAL A 81 -3.34 -6.66 7.18
CA VAL A 81 -3.13 -6.18 5.82
C VAL A 81 -4.23 -6.71 4.93
N THR A 82 -4.79 -5.87 4.10
CA THR A 82 -5.74 -6.26 3.06
C THR A 82 -5.27 -5.74 1.71
N VAL A 83 -5.54 -6.52 0.68
CA VAL A 83 -5.29 -6.15 -0.71
C VAL A 83 -6.61 -6.27 -1.43
N ASP A 84 -7.13 -5.15 -1.91
CA ASP A 84 -8.43 -5.10 -2.59
C ASP A 84 -8.34 -5.66 -4.02
N GLY A 85 -9.45 -5.65 -4.74
CA GLY A 85 -9.50 -6.20 -6.11
C GLY A 85 -8.80 -5.34 -7.15
N GLU A 86 -8.49 -4.09 -6.82
CA GLU A 86 -7.65 -3.20 -7.62
C GLU A 86 -6.18 -3.29 -7.22
N ASP A 87 -5.85 -4.20 -6.29
CA ASP A 87 -4.54 -4.40 -5.69
C ASP A 87 -4.06 -3.24 -4.80
N ASN A 88 -4.96 -2.38 -4.35
CA ASN A 88 -4.61 -1.39 -3.34
C ASN A 88 -4.44 -2.08 -1.99
N VAL A 89 -3.37 -1.70 -1.30
CA VAL A 89 -3.05 -2.27 0.00
C VAL A 89 -3.59 -1.36 1.09
N LYS A 90 -4.25 -1.96 2.09
CA LYS A 90 -4.68 -1.26 3.31
C LYS A 90 -4.05 -1.94 4.53
N VAL A 91 -3.60 -1.14 5.49
CA VAL A 91 -3.09 -1.62 6.77
C VAL A 91 -4.06 -1.21 7.87
N ASN A 92 -4.55 -2.19 8.62
CA ASN A 92 -5.53 -1.97 9.69
C ASN A 92 -6.77 -1.16 9.25
N GLY A 93 -7.22 -1.39 8.02
CA GLY A 93 -8.40 -0.77 7.42
C GLY A 93 -8.19 0.54 6.70
N GLN A 94 -7.01 1.08 6.74
CA GLN A 94 -6.74 2.40 6.21
C GLN A 94 -5.71 2.35 5.08
N SER A 95 -5.91 3.17 4.07
CA SER A 95 -5.01 3.32 2.94
C SER A 95 -3.78 4.17 3.31
N SER A 96 -3.90 5.03 4.30
CA SER A 96 -2.81 5.87 4.80
C SER A 96 -1.84 5.09 5.70
N PHE A 97 -1.01 4.25 5.11
CA PHE A 97 0.08 3.54 5.79
C PHE A 97 1.40 3.77 5.04
N LYS A 98 2.52 3.48 5.69
CA LYS A 98 3.84 3.58 5.07
C LYS A 98 4.49 2.22 4.93
N ILE A 99 5.21 2.04 3.81
CA ILE A 99 5.95 0.82 3.56
C ILE A 99 7.41 1.04 3.88
N TYR A 100 7.94 0.19 4.74
CA TYR A 100 9.35 0.16 5.11
C TYR A 100 10.03 -1.06 4.51
N MET A 101 11.26 -0.88 4.09
CA MET A 101 12.13 -1.96 3.67
C MET A 101 13.27 -2.10 4.69
N ASN A 102 13.34 -3.26 5.37
CA ASN A 102 14.37 -3.54 6.39
C ASN A 102 14.42 -2.52 7.54
N GLY A 103 13.25 -2.08 8.00
CA GLY A 103 13.12 -1.08 9.06
C GLY A 103 13.37 0.36 8.61
N ARG A 104 13.40 0.62 7.31
CA ARG A 104 13.63 1.92 6.68
C ARG A 104 12.44 2.28 5.80
N PRO A 105 11.92 3.52 5.84
CA PRO A 105 10.95 3.96 4.87
C PRO A 105 11.54 3.85 3.48
N SER A 106 10.73 3.51 2.54
CA SER A 106 11.15 3.38 1.16
C SER A 106 10.23 4.21 0.29
N ASN A 107 10.74 5.33 -0.21
CA ASN A 107 10.03 6.20 -1.16
C ASN A 107 9.74 5.51 -2.49
N MET A 108 10.33 4.34 -2.69
CA MET A 108 10.01 3.43 -3.79
C MET A 108 8.51 3.11 -3.88
N PHE A 109 7.81 3.11 -2.75
CA PHE A 109 6.39 2.81 -2.67
C PHE A 109 5.49 4.06 -2.68
N SER A 110 6.06 5.27 -2.66
CA SER A 110 5.30 6.52 -2.50
C SER A 110 4.41 6.86 -3.69
N ASN A 111 4.86 6.55 -4.91
CA ASN A 111 4.13 6.93 -6.14
C ASN A 111 3.24 5.81 -6.69
N ASN A 112 3.62 4.55 -6.48
CA ASN A 112 2.86 3.41 -6.98
C ASN A 112 3.15 2.13 -6.17
N PRO A 113 2.71 2.05 -4.89
CA PRO A 113 3.03 0.93 -4.01
C PRO A 113 2.54 -0.42 -4.56
N LYS A 114 1.39 -0.48 -5.20
CA LYS A 114 0.84 -1.73 -5.73
C LYS A 114 1.73 -2.35 -6.80
N GLU A 115 2.24 -1.55 -7.73
CA GLU A 115 3.10 -2.06 -8.81
C GLU A 115 4.46 -2.50 -8.28
N VAL A 116 5.02 -1.76 -7.33
CA VAL A 116 6.26 -2.12 -6.68
C VAL A 116 6.11 -3.42 -5.87
N LEU A 117 5.08 -3.53 -5.05
CA LEU A 117 4.81 -4.75 -4.27
C LEU A 117 4.55 -5.96 -5.15
N ARG A 118 3.90 -5.76 -6.30
CA ARG A 118 3.68 -6.79 -7.31
C ARG A 118 4.98 -7.19 -8.01
N SER A 119 5.91 -6.26 -8.21
CA SER A 119 7.20 -6.54 -8.86
C SER A 119 8.17 -7.32 -7.96
N ILE A 120 7.96 -7.34 -6.64
CA ILE A 120 8.85 -8.01 -5.68
C ILE A 120 8.44 -9.48 -5.51
N PRO A 121 9.28 -10.46 -5.87
CA PRO A 121 9.03 -11.85 -5.56
C PRO A 121 9.04 -12.09 -4.05
N ALA A 122 8.02 -12.76 -3.52
CA ALA A 122 7.94 -13.06 -2.09
C ALA A 122 9.08 -13.95 -1.59
N SER A 123 9.72 -14.71 -2.49
CA SER A 123 10.91 -15.51 -2.18
C SER A 123 12.09 -14.69 -1.66
N MET A 124 12.13 -13.39 -1.94
CA MET A 124 13.15 -12.45 -1.45
C MET A 124 12.89 -11.98 -0.02
N ILE A 125 11.68 -12.19 0.49
CA ILE A 125 11.23 -11.62 1.76
C ILE A 125 11.40 -12.65 2.88
N LYS A 126 11.94 -12.21 4.01
CA LYS A 126 12.04 -13.01 5.23
C LYS A 126 10.75 -12.97 6.01
N LYS A 127 10.28 -11.75 6.31
CA LYS A 127 9.08 -11.50 7.10
C LYS A 127 8.49 -10.14 6.76
N VAL A 128 7.24 -9.97 7.11
CA VAL A 128 6.54 -8.68 7.14
C VAL A 128 6.17 -8.39 8.58
N GLU A 129 6.44 -7.17 9.04
CA GLU A 129 6.05 -6.68 10.35
C GLU A 129 4.98 -5.60 10.15
N VAL A 130 3.85 -5.77 10.80
CA VAL A 130 2.76 -4.78 10.82
C VAL A 130 2.80 -4.04 12.15
N ILE A 131 3.08 -2.74 12.11
CA ILE A 131 3.14 -1.87 13.27
C ILE A 131 1.91 -0.98 13.21
N THR A 132 0.91 -1.25 14.04
CA THR A 132 -0.36 -0.52 14.03
C THR A 132 -0.35 0.71 14.91
N ASP A 133 0.54 0.74 15.89
CA ASP A 133 0.65 1.80 16.88
C ASP A 133 2.11 2.29 16.96
N PRO A 134 2.56 3.01 15.92
CA PRO A 134 3.93 3.49 15.88
C PRO A 134 4.18 4.51 17.00
N GLY A 135 5.23 4.29 17.78
CA GLY A 135 5.65 5.14 18.90
C GLY A 135 6.24 6.48 18.44
N ALA A 136 6.72 7.29 19.39
CA ALA A 136 7.24 8.66 19.16
C ALA A 136 8.44 8.75 18.20
N ARG A 137 9.17 7.65 17.98
CA ARG A 137 10.30 7.57 17.04
C ARG A 137 9.90 7.68 15.57
N TYR A 138 8.63 7.40 15.27
CA TYR A 138 8.09 7.50 13.92
C TYR A 138 7.60 8.90 13.64
N ASP A 139 7.65 9.33 12.39
CA ASP A 139 7.18 10.67 12.03
C ASP A 139 5.72 10.86 12.45
N ALA A 140 5.39 12.08 12.85
CA ALA A 140 4.05 12.43 13.32
C ALA A 140 2.99 12.33 12.23
N GLU A 141 3.46 12.34 10.97
CA GLU A 141 2.59 12.37 9.81
C GLU A 141 1.97 11.00 9.52
N GLY A 142 0.71 11.03 9.43
CA GLY A 142 -0.29 10.39 8.59
C GLY A 142 -0.40 8.94 8.59
N VAL A 143 0.10 8.14 9.49
CA VAL A 143 -0.01 6.72 9.18
C VAL A 143 -0.82 5.94 10.20
N SER A 144 -1.84 5.30 9.67
CA SER A 144 -2.65 4.30 10.38
C SER A 144 -1.85 3.04 10.73
N GLY A 145 -0.64 2.90 10.17
CA GLY A 145 0.26 1.78 10.43
C GLY A 145 1.50 1.80 9.55
N ILE A 146 2.44 0.93 9.87
CA ILE A 146 3.67 0.73 9.12
C ILE A 146 3.76 -0.74 8.70
N LEU A 147 3.97 -0.96 7.42
CA LEU A 147 4.23 -2.26 6.84
C LEU A 147 5.74 -2.40 6.61
N ASN A 148 6.45 -3.02 7.55
CA ASN A 148 7.89 -3.20 7.43
C ASN A 148 8.21 -4.54 6.74
N ILE A 149 8.70 -4.47 5.53
CA ILE A 149 9.12 -5.61 4.71
C ILE A 149 10.57 -5.92 5.00
N VAL A 150 10.86 -7.07 5.57
CA VAL A 150 12.23 -7.51 5.90
C VAL A 150 12.68 -8.55 4.88
N THR A 151 13.74 -8.23 4.15
CA THR A 151 14.31 -9.11 3.12
C THR A 151 15.18 -10.22 3.73
N LYS A 152 15.41 -11.32 2.98
CA LYS A 152 16.23 -12.46 3.41
C LYS A 152 17.74 -12.15 3.50
N GLY A 153 18.19 -10.98 3.10
CA GLY A 153 19.61 -10.59 3.11
C GLY A 153 20.32 -10.59 4.47
N ALA A 154 19.67 -11.02 5.54
CA ALA A 154 20.18 -10.90 6.90
C ALA A 154 20.63 -12.22 7.59
N GLU A 155 20.48 -13.39 7.00
CA GLU A 155 20.78 -14.65 7.71
C GLU A 155 21.49 -15.66 6.81
N PHE A 156 22.82 -15.59 6.66
CA PHE A 156 23.59 -16.68 6.05
C PHE A 156 25.09 -16.42 5.93
N GLU A 157 25.85 -17.49 5.76
CA GLU A 157 27.22 -17.49 5.25
C GLU A 157 27.25 -18.27 3.94
N GLY A 158 27.96 -17.75 2.92
CA GLY A 158 27.93 -18.27 1.59
C GLY A 158 27.07 -17.41 0.65
N TYR A 159 26.38 -18.05 -0.27
CA TYR A 159 25.54 -17.34 -1.27
C TYR A 159 24.18 -18.02 -1.46
N ASN A 160 23.21 -17.23 -1.87
CA ASN A 160 21.92 -17.71 -2.34
C ASN A 160 21.48 -16.83 -3.53
N ALA A 161 20.93 -17.47 -4.56
CA ALA A 161 20.34 -16.78 -5.67
C ALA A 161 18.99 -17.40 -6.02
N SER A 162 18.09 -16.63 -6.62
CA SER A 162 16.85 -17.14 -7.18
C SER A 162 16.50 -16.41 -8.47
N ILE A 163 15.86 -17.13 -9.37
CA ILE A 163 15.25 -16.59 -10.59
C ILE A 163 13.76 -16.92 -10.50
N ASN A 164 12.92 -15.92 -10.79
CA ASN A 164 11.48 -16.03 -10.73
C ASN A 164 10.88 -15.49 -12.03
N THR A 165 9.93 -16.20 -12.59
CA THR A 165 9.22 -15.79 -13.81
C THR A 165 7.74 -16.09 -13.62
N THR A 166 6.90 -15.13 -13.98
CA THR A 166 5.44 -15.29 -14.01
C THR A 166 4.92 -14.82 -15.36
N VAL A 167 4.09 -15.63 -15.99
CA VAL A 167 3.42 -15.28 -17.24
C VAL A 167 1.94 -15.58 -17.06
N MET A 168 1.14 -14.50 -17.06
CA MET A 168 -0.32 -14.53 -17.08
C MET A 168 -0.81 -13.63 -18.22
N ASN A 169 -2.06 -13.78 -18.62
CA ASN A 169 -2.63 -12.91 -19.65
C ASN A 169 -2.63 -11.42 -19.24
N LEU A 170 -2.85 -11.11 -17.97
CA LEU A 170 -2.86 -9.72 -17.45
C LEU A 170 -1.55 -9.27 -16.82
N PHE A 171 -0.59 -10.20 -16.58
CA PHE A 171 0.62 -9.88 -15.84
C PHE A 171 1.80 -10.74 -16.28
N LYS A 172 2.93 -10.11 -16.52
CA LYS A 172 4.21 -10.77 -16.85
C LYS A 172 5.29 -10.22 -15.95
N SER A 173 6.17 -11.09 -15.44
CA SER A 173 7.36 -10.65 -14.71
C SER A 173 8.52 -11.62 -14.85
N VAL A 174 9.73 -11.08 -14.80
CA VAL A 174 10.97 -11.82 -14.66
C VAL A 174 11.87 -11.08 -13.69
N GLY A 175 12.45 -11.80 -12.74
CA GLY A 175 13.34 -11.19 -11.76
C GLY A 175 14.35 -12.17 -11.19
N GLY A 176 15.38 -11.61 -10.56
CA GLY A 176 16.42 -12.35 -9.88
C GLY A 176 16.83 -11.68 -8.59
N PHE A 177 17.29 -12.48 -7.66
CA PHE A 177 17.85 -12.05 -6.38
C PHE A 177 19.13 -12.83 -6.13
N ALA A 178 20.13 -12.14 -5.61
CA ALA A 178 21.36 -12.77 -5.15
C ALA A 178 21.83 -12.12 -3.85
N THR A 179 22.41 -12.94 -2.97
CA THR A 179 22.99 -12.48 -1.73
C THR A 179 24.22 -13.29 -1.37
N LEU A 180 25.21 -12.63 -0.84
CA LEU A 180 26.52 -13.16 -0.49
C LEU A 180 26.94 -12.62 0.87
N LYS A 181 27.46 -13.49 1.74
CA LYS A 181 28.25 -13.08 2.89
C LYS A 181 29.63 -13.70 2.81
N TYR A 182 30.65 -12.86 2.95
CA TYR A 182 32.04 -13.28 3.02
C TYR A 182 32.76 -12.52 4.15
N GLY A 183 33.07 -13.23 5.24
CA GLY A 183 33.66 -12.62 6.43
C GLY A 183 32.81 -11.48 7.01
N ARG A 184 33.37 -10.27 7.02
CA ARG A 184 32.72 -9.04 7.53
C ARG A 184 31.87 -8.31 6.50
N LEU A 185 31.91 -8.71 5.22
CA LEU A 185 31.18 -8.10 4.12
C LEU A 185 29.93 -8.92 3.83
N SER A 186 28.81 -8.23 3.70
CA SER A 186 27.54 -8.78 3.21
C SER A 186 27.07 -7.94 2.04
N LEU A 187 26.69 -8.60 0.96
CA LEU A 187 26.13 -7.97 -0.23
C LEU A 187 24.82 -8.66 -0.59
N SER A 188 23.82 -7.90 -0.97
CA SER A 188 22.58 -8.42 -1.55
C SER A 188 22.10 -7.50 -2.66
N GLY A 189 21.52 -8.09 -3.70
CA GLY A 189 20.95 -7.32 -4.78
C GLY A 189 19.79 -8.08 -5.41
N ASN A 190 18.88 -7.31 -5.98
CA ASN A 190 17.77 -7.86 -6.75
C ASN A 190 17.47 -6.96 -7.94
N TYR A 191 16.84 -7.58 -8.92
CA TYR A 191 16.27 -6.89 -10.06
C TYR A 191 15.01 -7.62 -10.51
N THR A 192 13.98 -6.86 -10.86
CA THR A 192 12.72 -7.39 -11.40
C THR A 192 12.21 -6.44 -12.47
N PHE A 193 11.85 -6.99 -13.60
CA PHE A 193 11.00 -6.38 -14.60
C PHE A 193 9.59 -6.95 -14.46
N SER A 194 8.56 -6.10 -14.54
CA SER A 194 7.16 -6.51 -14.58
C SER A 194 6.38 -5.67 -15.59
N GLN A 195 5.36 -6.28 -16.17
CA GLN A 195 4.37 -5.60 -17.01
C GLN A 195 2.99 -6.09 -16.63
N GLN A 196 2.10 -5.16 -16.32
CA GLN A 196 0.69 -5.41 -16.16
C GLN A 196 -0.10 -4.77 -17.29
N SER A 197 -1.24 -5.38 -17.66
CA SER A 197 -2.23 -4.81 -18.56
C SER A 197 -3.59 -4.80 -17.88
N SER A 198 -4.39 -3.78 -18.14
CA SER A 198 -5.75 -3.64 -17.66
C SER A 198 -6.61 -3.12 -18.81
N GLU A 199 -7.77 -3.75 -18.99
CA GLU A 199 -8.78 -3.35 -19.97
C GLU A 199 -10.09 -3.14 -19.22
N SER A 200 -10.79 -2.02 -19.47
CA SER A 200 -12.06 -1.72 -18.85
C SER A 200 -12.98 -0.88 -19.77
N GLU A 201 -14.29 -1.07 -19.57
CA GLU A 201 -15.35 -0.25 -20.15
C GLU A 201 -15.98 0.56 -19.01
N SER A 202 -16.28 1.86 -19.26
CA SER A 202 -16.91 2.75 -18.30
C SER A 202 -18.15 3.40 -18.90
N ASP A 203 -19.27 3.39 -18.18
CA ASP A 203 -20.48 4.16 -18.45
C ASP A 203 -20.69 5.15 -17.31
N TYR A 204 -20.34 6.41 -17.55
CA TYR A 204 -20.45 7.51 -16.62
C TYR A 204 -21.65 8.38 -17.00
N LEU A 205 -22.52 8.64 -16.03
CA LEU A 205 -23.70 9.49 -16.18
C LEU A 205 -23.73 10.54 -15.07
N ARG A 206 -23.55 11.81 -15.44
CA ARG A 206 -23.74 12.96 -14.56
C ARG A 206 -25.10 13.60 -14.84
N THR A 207 -25.87 13.83 -13.79
CA THR A 207 -27.18 14.54 -13.87
C THR A 207 -27.12 15.79 -13.02
N GLN A 208 -27.43 16.96 -13.60
CA GLN A 208 -27.45 18.24 -12.89
C GLN A 208 -28.73 18.40 -12.06
N SER A 209 -28.60 18.99 -10.85
CA SER A 209 -29.72 19.18 -9.92
C SER A 209 -30.64 20.36 -10.33
N GLY A 210 -30.07 21.41 -10.95
CA GLY A 210 -30.78 22.65 -11.28
C GLY A 210 -31.62 22.56 -12.56
N ASP A 211 -30.99 22.29 -13.70
CA ASP A 211 -31.63 22.27 -15.02
C ASP A 211 -32.05 20.86 -15.46
N GLY A 212 -31.70 19.80 -14.70
CA GLY A 212 -32.00 18.42 -15.05
C GLY A 212 -31.21 17.86 -16.24
N GLY A 213 -30.26 18.62 -16.78
CA GLY A 213 -29.45 18.19 -17.91
C GLY A 213 -28.50 17.04 -17.56
N LYS A 214 -28.15 16.21 -18.55
CA LYS A 214 -27.35 15.01 -18.36
C LYS A 214 -26.10 15.01 -19.24
N LEU A 215 -24.98 14.62 -18.70
CA LEU A 215 -23.76 14.30 -19.47
C LEU A 215 -23.50 12.81 -19.33
N ARG A 216 -23.44 12.09 -20.45
CA ARG A 216 -23.03 10.69 -20.49
C ARG A 216 -21.68 10.56 -21.19
N MET A 217 -20.79 9.75 -20.60
CA MET A 217 -19.52 9.39 -21.20
C MET A 217 -19.40 7.87 -21.22
N LEU A 218 -19.18 7.31 -22.40
CA LEU A 218 -18.87 5.92 -22.61
C LEU A 218 -17.39 5.83 -22.98
N SER A 219 -16.62 5.03 -22.26
CA SER A 219 -15.16 4.94 -22.47
C SER A 219 -14.68 3.51 -22.50
N ASP A 220 -13.80 3.22 -23.47
CA ASP A 220 -12.95 2.04 -23.49
C ASP A 220 -11.53 2.43 -23.07
N VAL A 221 -10.97 1.70 -22.13
CA VAL A 221 -9.69 2.04 -21.51
C VAL A 221 -8.73 0.86 -21.58
N ASP A 222 -7.58 1.05 -22.19
CA ASP A 222 -6.44 0.11 -22.19
C ASP A 222 -5.25 0.75 -21.47
N VAL A 223 -4.72 0.07 -20.46
CA VAL A 223 -3.59 0.57 -19.69
C VAL A 223 -2.51 -0.50 -19.58
N LYS A 224 -1.24 -0.10 -19.83
CA LYS A 224 -0.06 -0.94 -19.68
C LYS A 224 0.93 -0.30 -18.70
N TYR A 225 1.41 -1.10 -17.75
CA TYR A 225 2.32 -0.68 -16.68
C TYR A 225 3.63 -1.50 -16.72
N PRO A 226 4.58 -1.19 -17.61
CA PRO A 226 5.93 -1.74 -17.48
C PRO A 226 6.70 -1.03 -16.35
N ALA A 227 7.38 -1.82 -15.51
CA ALA A 227 8.15 -1.31 -14.39
C ALA A 227 9.43 -2.12 -14.17
N HIS A 228 10.49 -1.43 -13.78
CA HIS A 228 11.79 -1.98 -13.41
C HIS A 228 12.06 -1.63 -11.95
N TYR A 229 12.37 -2.62 -11.17
CA TYR A 229 12.79 -2.48 -9.79
C TYR A 229 14.16 -3.10 -9.59
N GLY A 230 15.06 -2.38 -8.94
CA GLY A 230 16.38 -2.87 -8.55
C GLY A 230 16.80 -2.37 -7.19
N SER A 231 17.49 -3.21 -6.41
CA SER A 231 18.17 -2.76 -5.18
C SER A 231 19.53 -3.43 -5.03
N LEU A 232 20.46 -2.68 -4.44
CA LEU A 232 21.77 -3.15 -4.03
C LEU A 232 22.00 -2.70 -2.60
N GLU A 233 22.39 -3.61 -1.72
CA GLU A 233 22.69 -3.34 -0.32
C GLU A 233 24.00 -3.99 0.06
N GLY A 234 24.89 -3.23 0.71
CA GLY A 234 26.13 -3.69 1.29
C GLY A 234 26.18 -3.34 2.77
N SER A 235 26.69 -4.25 3.60
CA SER A 235 27.04 -3.94 5.00
C SER A 235 28.41 -4.49 5.35
N PHE A 236 29.14 -3.70 6.14
CA PHE A 236 30.49 -4.04 6.57
C PHE A 236 30.61 -3.93 8.09
N GLU A 237 30.94 -5.04 8.74
CA GLU A 237 31.22 -5.10 10.18
C GLU A 237 32.65 -4.63 10.43
N ILE A 238 32.84 -3.34 10.82
CA ILE A 238 34.17 -2.80 11.16
C ILE A 238 34.76 -3.63 12.31
N ASP A 239 33.93 -3.86 13.33
CA ASP A 239 34.19 -4.75 14.46
C ASP A 239 32.86 -5.27 15.05
N THR A 240 32.89 -5.94 16.20
CA THR A 240 31.72 -6.50 16.87
C THR A 240 30.72 -5.47 17.39
N LEU A 241 31.10 -4.19 17.43
CA LEU A 241 30.29 -3.08 17.95
C LEU A 241 29.91 -2.07 16.87
N ASN A 242 30.64 -2.00 15.78
CA ASN A 242 30.50 -0.97 14.75
C ASN A 242 30.14 -1.59 13.39
N LEU A 243 29.07 -1.10 12.80
CA LEU A 243 28.53 -1.53 11.51
C LEU A 243 28.30 -0.32 10.60
N ILE A 244 28.71 -0.40 9.36
CA ILE A 244 28.33 0.51 8.28
C ILE A 244 27.43 -0.24 7.30
N SER A 245 26.37 0.40 6.85
CA SER A 245 25.50 -0.10 5.77
C SER A 245 25.32 0.96 4.70
N LEU A 246 25.41 0.54 3.44
CA LEU A 246 25.10 1.35 2.27
C LEU A 246 24.02 0.65 1.48
N SER A 247 23.02 1.37 1.00
CA SER A 247 22.00 0.80 0.12
C SER A 247 21.59 1.79 -0.96
N GLY A 248 21.35 1.25 -2.16
CA GLY A 248 20.78 1.95 -3.29
C GLY A 248 19.52 1.21 -3.77
N ASN A 249 18.46 1.95 -4.08
CA ASN A 249 17.24 1.42 -4.67
C ASN A 249 16.90 2.24 -5.91
N LEU A 250 16.42 1.56 -6.93
CA LEU A 250 15.94 2.14 -8.18
C LEU A 250 14.57 1.55 -8.48
N ASN A 251 13.58 2.41 -8.72
CA ASN A 251 12.27 2.01 -9.19
C ASN A 251 11.86 2.97 -10.30
N ILE A 252 11.72 2.47 -11.51
CA ILE A 252 11.34 3.24 -12.69
C ILE A 252 10.27 2.48 -13.48
N GLY A 253 9.32 3.21 -13.98
CA GLY A 253 8.26 2.63 -14.79
C GLY A 253 7.49 3.67 -15.55
N ASN A 254 6.53 3.21 -16.30
CA ASN A 254 5.58 4.09 -16.93
C ASN A 254 4.17 3.47 -16.93
N SER A 255 3.18 4.32 -17.07
CA SER A 255 1.79 3.96 -17.33
C SER A 255 1.42 4.52 -18.69
N ASN A 256 1.14 3.64 -19.64
CA ASN A 256 0.65 4.03 -20.96
C ASN A 256 -0.84 3.72 -21.00
N SER A 257 -1.67 4.77 -21.07
CA SER A 257 -3.13 4.67 -21.08
C SER A 257 -3.67 5.18 -22.40
N ILE A 258 -4.59 4.45 -22.99
CA ILE A 258 -5.36 4.86 -24.16
C ILE A 258 -6.82 4.82 -23.73
N TRP A 259 -7.51 5.93 -23.96
CA TRP A 259 -8.93 6.12 -23.66
C TRP A 259 -9.62 6.50 -24.94
N ASN A 260 -10.69 5.81 -25.29
CA ASN A 260 -11.57 6.18 -26.38
C ASN A 260 -12.92 6.45 -25.77
N SER A 261 -13.33 7.71 -25.77
CA SER A 261 -14.52 8.16 -25.05
C SER A 261 -15.51 8.80 -26.02
N HIS A 262 -16.79 8.52 -25.81
CA HIS A 262 -17.90 9.17 -26.47
C HIS A 262 -18.68 9.97 -25.45
N TYR A 263 -18.80 11.28 -25.65
CA TYR A 263 -19.52 12.22 -24.81
C TYR A 263 -20.84 12.61 -25.49
N SER A 264 -21.94 12.62 -24.73
CA SER A 264 -23.24 13.09 -25.13
C SER A 264 -23.86 13.96 -24.04
N ARG A 265 -24.25 15.17 -24.35
CA ARG A 265 -24.95 16.11 -23.48
C ARG A 265 -26.43 16.18 -23.86
N PHE A 266 -27.31 15.98 -22.90
CA PHE A 266 -28.76 16.03 -23.03
C PHE A 266 -29.33 17.16 -22.18
N ASP A 267 -30.37 17.83 -22.68
CA ASP A 267 -31.18 18.73 -21.88
C ASP A 267 -32.11 17.98 -20.91
N LYS A 268 -32.98 18.71 -20.21
CA LYS A 268 -33.94 18.12 -19.25
C LYS A 268 -35.04 17.32 -19.93
N GLU A 269 -35.38 17.65 -21.19
CA GLU A 269 -36.35 16.95 -22.02
C GLU A 269 -35.78 15.64 -22.60
N GLY A 270 -34.46 15.45 -22.57
CA GLY A 270 -33.73 14.30 -23.07
C GLY A 270 -33.29 14.43 -24.52
N GLU A 271 -33.37 15.65 -25.11
CA GLU A 271 -32.84 15.97 -26.43
C GLU A 271 -31.33 16.17 -26.37
N GLU A 272 -30.59 15.63 -27.35
CA GLU A 272 -29.13 15.73 -27.38
C GLU A 272 -28.74 17.16 -27.86
N ILE A 273 -28.02 17.86 -26.98
CA ILE A 273 -27.53 19.24 -27.24
C ILE A 273 -26.25 19.21 -28.04
N TYR A 274 -25.32 18.34 -27.66
CA TYR A 274 -24.07 18.09 -28.35
C TYR A 274 -23.53 16.70 -28.08
N ALA A 275 -22.70 16.22 -29.01
CA ALA A 275 -21.89 15.03 -28.80
C ALA A 275 -20.50 15.20 -29.44
N TYR A 276 -19.51 14.46 -28.92
CA TYR A 276 -18.18 14.37 -29.53
C TYR A 276 -17.47 13.10 -29.10
N ASN A 277 -16.44 12.73 -29.85
CA ASN A 277 -15.52 11.64 -29.47
C ASN A 277 -14.19 12.24 -29.03
N GLU A 278 -13.59 11.67 -27.98
CA GLU A 278 -12.26 12.01 -27.48
C GLU A 278 -11.38 10.77 -27.50
N ASP A 279 -10.26 10.85 -28.21
CA ASP A 279 -9.17 9.87 -28.08
C ASP A 279 -8.09 10.49 -27.22
N MET A 280 -7.86 9.93 -26.03
CA MET A 280 -6.79 10.37 -25.15
C MET A 280 -5.67 9.31 -25.08
N SER A 281 -4.45 9.79 -25.30
CA SER A 281 -3.24 9.04 -25.02
C SER A 281 -2.47 9.69 -23.88
N LYS A 282 -2.25 8.96 -22.78
CA LYS A 282 -1.51 9.45 -21.62
C LYS A 282 -0.35 8.53 -21.31
N LYS A 283 0.82 9.10 -21.24
CA LYS A 283 2.03 8.44 -20.74
C LYS A 283 2.47 9.13 -19.46
N ASN A 284 2.54 8.39 -18.36
CA ASN A 284 3.10 8.85 -17.09
C ASN A 284 4.38 8.07 -16.82
N GLU A 285 5.54 8.73 -16.92
CA GLU A 285 6.86 8.18 -16.58
C GLU A 285 7.19 8.58 -15.15
N TRP A 286 7.34 7.60 -14.29
CA TRP A 286 7.60 7.81 -12.86
C TRP A 286 8.83 7.06 -12.41
N GLY A 287 9.46 7.56 -11.36
CA GLY A 287 10.62 6.89 -10.81
C GLY A 287 10.99 7.32 -9.41
N SER A 288 11.88 6.55 -8.79
CA SER A 288 12.62 6.95 -7.60
C SER A 288 13.99 6.29 -7.58
N ALA A 289 15.00 7.07 -7.23
CA ALA A 289 16.35 6.60 -6.94
C ALA A 289 16.70 7.04 -5.52
N SER A 290 17.11 6.08 -4.67
CA SER A 290 17.39 6.30 -3.26
C SER A 290 18.78 5.79 -2.91
N LEU A 291 19.58 6.61 -2.21
CA LEU A 291 20.87 6.23 -1.64
C LEU A 291 20.82 6.45 -0.14
N LYS A 292 21.25 5.45 0.63
CA LYS A 292 21.28 5.49 2.10
C LYS A 292 22.63 5.05 2.64
N ALA A 293 23.05 5.72 3.71
CA ALA A 293 24.21 5.36 4.49
C ALA A 293 23.84 5.37 5.97
N ASP A 294 24.13 4.28 6.67
CA ASP A 294 23.89 4.14 8.10
C ASP A 294 25.19 3.74 8.80
N TYR A 295 25.46 4.36 9.93
CA TYR A 295 26.47 3.93 10.89
C TYR A 295 25.78 3.57 12.19
N GLN A 296 26.01 2.36 12.68
CA GLN A 296 25.48 1.86 13.94
C GLN A 296 26.61 1.53 14.90
N ARG A 297 26.51 1.99 16.14
CA ARG A 297 27.42 1.70 17.24
C ARG A 297 26.66 1.04 18.40
N LEU A 298 27.12 -0.14 18.82
CA LEU A 298 26.72 -0.79 20.07
C LEU A 298 27.73 -0.46 21.17
N PHE A 299 27.33 -0.54 22.43
CA PHE A 299 28.19 -0.22 23.57
C PHE A 299 28.61 -1.47 24.32
N LYS A 300 29.89 -1.54 24.74
CA LYS A 300 30.46 -2.72 25.44
C LYS A 300 29.73 -3.07 26.73
N ARG A 301 29.31 -2.04 27.49
CA ARG A 301 28.62 -2.24 28.78
C ARG A 301 27.24 -2.88 28.64
N ASN A 302 26.55 -2.56 27.55
CA ASN A 302 25.23 -3.12 27.23
C ASN A 302 25.10 -3.20 25.68
N LYS A 303 25.05 -4.41 25.13
CA LYS A 303 24.94 -4.60 23.67
C LYS A 303 23.56 -4.23 23.10
N GLU A 304 22.57 -3.98 23.94
CA GLU A 304 21.27 -3.47 23.53
C GLU A 304 21.26 -1.91 23.49
N GLU A 305 22.27 -1.27 24.11
CA GLU A 305 22.49 0.17 23.96
C GLU A 305 23.04 0.47 22.58
N MET A 306 22.39 1.37 21.85
CA MET A 306 22.66 1.59 20.44
C MET A 306 22.54 3.07 20.06
N LEU A 307 23.52 3.54 19.29
CA LEU A 307 23.50 4.80 18.60
C LEU A 307 23.50 4.55 17.10
N THR A 308 22.62 5.21 16.36
CA THR A 308 22.57 5.13 14.89
C THR A 308 22.59 6.51 14.30
N LEU A 309 23.51 6.74 13.35
CA LEU A 309 23.55 7.91 12.49
C LEU A 309 23.18 7.47 11.08
N SER A 310 22.24 8.17 10.47
CA SER A 310 21.70 7.82 9.16
C SER A 310 21.63 9.04 8.26
N TYR A 311 21.92 8.85 6.98
CA TYR A 311 21.69 9.82 5.93
C TYR A 311 21.02 9.14 4.73
N GLN A 312 20.04 9.83 4.13
CA GLN A 312 19.36 9.39 2.93
C GLN A 312 19.22 10.54 1.94
N TYR A 313 19.42 10.21 0.67
CA TYR A 313 19.11 11.06 -0.46
C TYR A 313 18.12 10.34 -1.39
N ASP A 314 17.06 11.03 -1.78
CA ASP A 314 16.05 10.54 -2.71
C ASP A 314 15.91 11.51 -3.89
N TYR A 315 15.83 10.94 -5.09
CA TYR A 315 15.48 11.63 -6.32
C TYR A 315 14.22 11.01 -6.90
N ILE A 316 13.17 11.81 -7.09
CA ILE A 316 11.85 11.36 -7.51
C ILE A 316 11.40 12.18 -8.71
N PRO A 317 11.65 11.69 -9.96
CA PRO A 317 11.12 12.26 -11.18
C PRO A 317 9.68 11.78 -11.43
N ASN A 318 8.86 12.63 -12.06
CA ASN A 318 7.54 12.30 -12.56
C ASN A 318 7.25 13.13 -13.79
N ASP A 319 7.09 12.48 -14.96
CA ASP A 319 6.81 13.12 -16.24
C ASP A 319 5.49 12.63 -16.79
N ILE A 320 4.59 13.55 -17.10
CA ILE A 320 3.27 13.26 -17.64
C ILE A 320 3.16 13.88 -19.02
N TYR A 321 2.77 13.07 -19.99
CA TYR A 321 2.49 13.47 -21.37
C TYR A 321 1.07 13.03 -21.68
N SER A 322 0.18 13.99 -21.95
CA SER A 322 -1.20 13.72 -22.34
C SER A 322 -1.50 14.40 -23.66
N VAL A 323 -2.11 13.68 -24.58
CA VAL A 323 -2.62 14.23 -25.83
C VAL A 323 -4.07 13.81 -25.95
N PHE A 324 -4.93 14.79 -26.17
CA PHE A 324 -6.36 14.65 -26.40
C PHE A 324 -6.64 15.00 -27.84
N HIS A 325 -7.52 14.28 -28.49
CA HIS A 325 -8.02 14.53 -29.83
C HIS A 325 -9.55 14.49 -29.82
N ASP A 326 -10.15 15.66 -29.86
CA ASP A 326 -11.59 15.87 -29.88
C ASP A 326 -12.09 15.92 -31.31
N LYS A 327 -12.89 14.95 -31.71
CA LYS A 327 -13.34 14.73 -33.09
C LYS A 327 -14.85 14.49 -33.16
N ASP A 328 -15.39 14.50 -34.36
CA ASP A 328 -16.80 14.23 -34.66
C ASP A 328 -17.76 15.11 -33.82
N LYS A 329 -17.39 16.37 -33.61
CA LYS A 329 -18.16 17.35 -32.84
C LYS A 329 -19.50 17.63 -33.52
N MET A 330 -20.62 17.35 -32.84
CA MET A 330 -21.99 17.57 -33.30
C MET A 330 -22.73 18.48 -32.35
N GLY A 331 -23.62 19.32 -32.87
CA GLY A 331 -24.41 20.26 -32.07
C GLY A 331 -23.64 21.52 -31.69
N ASN A 332 -24.13 22.25 -30.68
CA ASN A 332 -23.50 23.49 -30.21
C ASN A 332 -22.55 23.21 -29.07
N VAL A 333 -21.29 22.86 -29.37
CA VAL A 333 -20.23 22.64 -28.39
C VAL A 333 -19.58 23.98 -28.05
N SER A 334 -20.13 24.70 -27.08
CA SER A 334 -19.63 26.02 -26.63
C SER A 334 -18.77 25.88 -25.36
N LEU A 335 -17.77 25.00 -25.40
CA LEU A 335 -16.81 24.81 -24.31
C LEU A 335 -15.43 25.27 -24.77
N PRO A 336 -14.83 26.32 -24.17
CA PRO A 336 -13.54 26.88 -24.59
C PRO A 336 -12.42 25.83 -24.74
N GLN A 337 -12.43 24.82 -23.87
CA GLN A 337 -11.45 23.73 -23.91
C GLN A 337 -11.64 22.75 -25.08
N LEU A 338 -12.78 22.79 -25.79
CA LEU A 338 -13.09 21.98 -26.98
C LEU A 338 -13.06 22.77 -28.28
N GLU A 339 -12.61 24.04 -28.24
CA GLU A 339 -12.48 24.84 -29.45
C GLU A 339 -11.41 24.27 -30.38
N ALA A 340 -10.27 23.83 -29.84
CA ALA A 340 -9.24 23.17 -30.62
C ALA A 340 -9.54 21.65 -30.81
N ASP A 341 -8.99 21.07 -31.88
CA ASP A 341 -9.12 19.62 -32.13
C ASP A 341 -8.14 18.80 -31.34
N TYR A 342 -6.99 19.36 -31.02
CA TYR A 342 -5.97 18.67 -30.22
C TYR A 342 -5.54 19.52 -29.05
N THR A 343 -5.43 18.88 -27.88
CA THR A 343 -4.79 19.45 -26.69
C THR A 343 -3.63 18.58 -26.27
N ARG A 344 -2.48 19.19 -25.95
CA ARG A 344 -1.31 18.52 -25.42
C ARG A 344 -0.93 19.11 -24.07
N GLN A 345 -0.82 18.26 -23.06
CA GLN A 345 -0.37 18.66 -21.73
C GLN A 345 0.90 17.89 -21.36
N ILE A 346 1.93 18.60 -20.97
CA ILE A 346 3.22 18.07 -20.57
C ILE A 346 3.55 18.59 -19.19
N SER A 347 3.89 17.71 -18.25
CA SER A 347 4.32 18.10 -16.91
C SER A 347 5.60 17.37 -16.55
N HIS A 348 6.60 18.10 -16.08
CA HIS A 348 7.87 17.60 -15.57
C HIS A 348 8.00 17.98 -14.10
N ALA A 349 7.93 17.01 -13.20
CA ALA A 349 8.14 17.23 -11.78
C ALA A 349 9.40 16.51 -11.29
N ARG A 350 10.16 17.16 -10.42
CA ARG A 350 11.40 16.63 -9.83
C ARG A 350 11.43 16.94 -8.34
N THR A 351 11.67 15.92 -7.51
CA THR A 351 11.88 16.12 -6.09
C THR A 351 13.25 15.60 -5.68
N HIS A 352 13.99 16.42 -4.97
CA HIS A 352 15.25 16.08 -4.29
C HIS A 352 15.02 16.16 -2.79
N GLU A 353 15.24 15.05 -2.09
CA GLU A 353 15.06 14.99 -0.65
C GLU A 353 16.35 14.55 0.04
N HIS A 354 16.71 15.26 1.08
CA HIS A 354 17.84 14.93 1.96
C HIS A 354 17.31 14.73 3.37
N THR A 355 17.66 13.62 4.00
CA THR A 355 17.29 13.33 5.37
C THR A 355 18.51 12.93 6.18
N ALA A 356 18.69 13.58 7.33
CA ALA A 356 19.66 13.22 8.35
C ALA A 356 18.93 12.85 9.64
N GLN A 357 19.34 11.75 10.30
CA GLN A 357 18.72 11.26 11.53
C GLN A 357 19.75 10.71 12.49
N LEU A 358 19.58 11.02 13.77
CA LEU A 358 20.33 10.49 14.90
C LEU A 358 19.37 9.82 15.87
N ASP A 359 19.58 8.54 16.17
CA ASP A 359 18.78 7.76 17.11
C ASP A 359 19.63 7.19 18.22
N TYR A 360 19.12 7.24 19.44
CA TYR A 360 19.74 6.62 20.61
C TYR A 360 18.72 5.78 21.38
N VAL A 361 19.13 4.57 21.75
CA VAL A 361 18.35 3.63 22.60
C VAL A 361 19.22 3.17 23.72
N ASN A 362 18.72 3.22 24.94
CA ASN A 362 19.41 2.69 26.11
C ASN A 362 18.43 1.93 27.04
N PRO A 363 18.40 0.61 26.99
CA PRO A 363 17.79 -0.20 28.04
C PRO A 363 18.74 -0.26 29.24
N PHE A 364 18.62 0.72 30.12
CA PHE A 364 19.54 0.89 31.25
C PHE A 364 19.28 -0.11 32.39
N THR A 365 18.11 -0.75 32.39
CA THR A 365 17.82 -1.95 33.22
C THR A 365 17.03 -2.98 32.40
N SER A 366 16.80 -4.17 32.94
CA SER A 366 15.95 -5.19 32.32
C SER A 366 14.48 -4.76 32.18
N THR A 367 14.08 -3.75 32.96
CA THR A 367 12.70 -3.27 33.05
C THR A 367 12.50 -1.84 32.50
N HIS A 368 13.56 -1.07 32.33
CA HIS A 368 13.49 0.33 31.93
C HIS A 368 14.37 0.60 30.72
N SER A 369 13.82 1.31 29.75
CA SER A 369 14.53 1.78 28.57
C SER A 369 14.16 3.21 28.23
N ILE A 370 15.09 3.95 27.68
CA ILE A 370 14.85 5.26 27.06
C ILE A 370 15.20 5.19 25.57
N GLU A 371 14.48 5.94 24.80
CA GLU A 371 14.81 6.19 23.40
C GLU A 371 14.61 7.66 23.08
N GLY A 372 15.40 8.16 22.15
CA GLY A 372 15.27 9.53 21.67
C GLY A 372 16.04 9.74 20.38
N GLY A 373 15.72 10.80 19.68
CA GLY A 373 16.38 11.11 18.42
C GLY A 373 16.03 12.47 17.87
N LEU A 374 16.82 12.84 16.87
CA LEU A 374 16.68 14.06 16.09
C LEU A 374 16.58 13.69 14.62
N LYS A 375 15.76 14.41 13.86
CA LYS A 375 15.61 14.21 12.43
C LYS A 375 15.47 15.54 11.71
N LEU A 376 16.12 15.67 10.58
CA LEU A 376 16.00 16.80 9.66
C LEU A 376 15.70 16.27 8.27
N ILE A 377 14.63 16.78 7.65
CA ILE A 377 14.25 16.52 6.27
C ILE A 377 14.29 17.83 5.50
N ARG A 378 14.88 17.82 4.32
CA ARG A 378 14.83 18.92 3.36
C ARG A 378 14.41 18.40 2.01
N ARG A 379 13.26 18.88 1.52
CA ARG A 379 12.71 18.62 0.17
C ARG A 379 12.81 19.86 -0.67
N ASN A 380 13.18 19.66 -1.92
CA ASN A 380 13.15 20.67 -2.96
C ASN A 380 12.45 20.06 -4.17
N SER A 381 11.20 20.44 -4.39
CA SER A 381 10.37 19.98 -5.48
C SER A 381 10.21 21.10 -6.50
N THR A 382 10.33 20.77 -7.77
CA THR A 382 10.10 21.68 -8.90
C THR A 382 9.08 21.05 -9.83
N SER A 383 8.22 21.87 -10.41
CA SER A 383 7.29 21.46 -11.46
C SER A 383 7.33 22.47 -12.57
N HIS A 384 7.32 21.95 -13.81
CA HIS A 384 7.19 22.69 -15.04
C HIS A 384 6.11 22.02 -15.89
N ALA A 385 5.03 22.72 -16.17
CA ALA A 385 3.91 22.19 -16.92
C ALA A 385 3.53 23.15 -18.05
N THR A 386 3.25 22.58 -19.23
CA THR A 386 2.79 23.31 -20.42
C THR A 386 1.50 22.71 -20.94
N SER A 387 0.61 23.58 -21.40
CA SER A 387 -0.61 23.22 -22.13
C SER A 387 -0.61 23.91 -23.50
N GLU A 388 -0.82 23.14 -24.54
CA GLU A 388 -0.79 23.61 -25.93
C GLU A 388 -1.95 23.02 -26.71
N VAL A 389 -2.43 23.79 -27.70
CA VAL A 389 -3.55 23.42 -28.56
C VAL A 389 -3.15 23.45 -30.04
N LYS A 390 -3.88 22.70 -30.86
CA LYS A 390 -3.65 22.65 -32.29
C LYS A 390 -4.95 22.33 -33.04
N GLU A 391 -5.24 23.08 -34.13
CA GLU A 391 -6.33 22.82 -35.03
C GLU A 391 -6.04 21.72 -36.05
N LEU A 392 -7.07 21.07 -36.54
CA LEU A 392 -6.99 20.07 -37.62
C LEU A 392 -6.44 20.68 -38.91
N GLY A 393 -5.37 20.10 -39.42
CA GLY A 393 -4.70 20.60 -40.64
C GLY A 393 -3.60 21.63 -40.37
N GLU A 394 -3.48 22.17 -39.16
CA GLU A 394 -2.36 23.01 -38.76
C GLU A 394 -1.17 22.19 -38.27
N GLY A 395 0.04 22.64 -38.68
CA GLY A 395 1.29 21.93 -38.27
C GLY A 395 1.90 22.44 -36.97
N VAL A 396 1.35 23.49 -36.36
CA VAL A 396 1.96 24.22 -35.24
C VAL A 396 1.11 24.07 -33.99
N TRP A 397 1.78 23.76 -32.84
CA TRP A 397 1.19 23.82 -31.52
C TRP A 397 1.26 25.28 -31.02
N LEU A 398 0.16 25.79 -30.48
CA LEU A 398 0.04 27.12 -29.89
C LEU A 398 -0.18 26.97 -28.37
N PRO A 399 0.26 27.93 -27.55
CA PRO A 399 -0.07 27.92 -26.13
C PRO A 399 -1.58 27.90 -25.92
N ALA A 400 -2.09 27.10 -24.98
CA ALA A 400 -3.50 27.12 -24.62
C ALA A 400 -3.87 28.42 -23.89
N ASP A 401 -5.11 28.87 -24.03
CA ASP A 401 -5.59 30.11 -23.38
C ASP A 401 -5.62 29.93 -21.84
N LEU A 402 -5.95 28.72 -21.37
CA LEU A 402 -6.02 28.41 -19.96
C LEU A 402 -4.67 27.82 -19.47
N GLN A 403 -3.94 28.61 -18.69
CA GLN A 403 -2.65 28.25 -18.05
C GLN A 403 -1.63 27.62 -19.05
N PRO A 404 -1.16 28.34 -20.06
CA PRO A 404 -0.26 27.78 -21.07
C PRO A 404 1.07 27.31 -20.51
N LEU A 405 1.53 27.89 -19.37
CA LEU A 405 2.78 27.54 -18.71
C LEU A 405 2.69 27.81 -17.21
N VAL A 406 3.05 26.81 -16.41
CA VAL A 406 3.23 26.93 -14.95
C VAL A 406 4.60 26.41 -14.55
N GLU A 407 5.36 27.25 -13.86
CA GLU A 407 6.65 26.86 -13.26
C GLU A 407 6.69 27.29 -11.80
N TYR A 408 6.86 26.33 -10.89
CA TYR A 408 6.99 26.64 -9.48
C TYR A 408 8.05 25.76 -8.80
N ARG A 409 8.49 26.24 -7.63
CA ARG A 409 9.40 25.54 -6.73
C ARG A 409 8.84 25.51 -5.33
N HIS A 410 8.82 24.33 -4.71
CA HIS A 410 8.43 24.09 -3.33
C HIS A 410 9.63 23.60 -2.53
N VAL A 411 10.01 24.33 -1.49
CA VAL A 411 11.03 23.93 -0.52
C VAL A 411 10.37 23.68 0.81
N GLN A 412 10.51 22.47 1.33
CA GLN A 412 9.98 22.07 2.63
C GLN A 412 11.11 21.57 3.51
N ASN A 413 11.17 22.09 4.75
CA ASN A 413 12.10 21.60 5.77
C ASN A 413 11.30 21.18 7.00
N ILE A 414 11.67 20.05 7.62
CA ILE A 414 11.03 19.52 8.82
C ILE A 414 12.12 19.15 9.81
N GLY A 415 12.15 19.85 10.95
CA GLY A 415 12.98 19.52 12.10
C GLY A 415 12.15 18.80 13.17
N SER A 416 12.63 17.66 13.64
CA SER A 416 11.92 16.86 14.64
C SER A 416 12.83 16.42 15.76
N ALA A 417 12.27 16.38 16.98
CA ALA A 417 12.87 15.76 18.15
C ALA A 417 11.83 14.85 18.82
N TYR A 418 12.26 13.68 19.30
CA TYR A 418 11.36 12.78 20.02
C TYR A 418 12.05 12.13 21.21
N ALA A 419 11.23 11.74 22.18
CA ALA A 419 11.62 10.96 23.34
C ALA A 419 10.56 9.91 23.67
N GLY A 420 11.00 8.73 24.07
CA GLY A 420 10.16 7.62 24.50
C GLY A 420 10.74 6.95 25.74
N TYR A 421 9.87 6.37 26.55
CA TYR A 421 10.23 5.65 27.75
C TYR A 421 9.55 4.28 27.76
N GLY A 422 10.34 3.21 27.90
CA GLY A 422 9.85 1.85 28.02
C GLY A 422 9.91 1.38 29.48
N PHE A 423 8.79 0.88 29.97
CA PHE A 423 8.68 0.30 31.31
C PHE A 423 8.05 -1.08 31.25
N LYS A 424 8.68 -2.06 31.93
CA LYS A 424 8.18 -3.44 32.08
C LYS A 424 8.09 -3.81 33.54
N TYR A 425 6.92 -4.28 33.98
CA TYR A 425 6.71 -4.77 35.33
C TYR A 425 5.87 -6.03 35.33
N GLY A 426 6.49 -7.16 35.67
CA GLY A 426 5.85 -8.47 35.59
C GLY A 426 5.30 -8.76 34.18
N LYS A 427 3.99 -8.84 34.08
CA LYS A 427 3.27 -9.09 32.81
C LYS A 427 2.90 -7.81 32.04
N TRP A 428 3.15 -6.64 32.59
CA TRP A 428 2.85 -5.35 32.00
C TRP A 428 4.04 -4.75 31.28
N SER A 429 3.78 -4.10 30.14
CA SER A 429 4.71 -3.18 29.49
C SER A 429 3.99 -1.89 29.14
N LEU A 430 4.67 -0.75 29.30
CA LEU A 430 4.15 0.58 29.02
C LEU A 430 5.21 1.36 28.25
N ASN A 431 4.82 2.00 27.14
CA ASN A 431 5.69 2.78 26.27
C ASN A 431 5.05 4.13 25.93
N PRO A 432 5.09 5.15 26.82
CA PRO A 432 4.75 6.51 26.47
C PRO A 432 5.84 7.14 25.60
N GLY A 433 5.45 8.03 24.73
CA GLY A 433 6.33 8.79 23.87
C GLY A 433 5.74 10.15 23.48
N ILE A 434 6.62 11.08 23.18
CA ILE A 434 6.26 12.39 22.66
C ILE A 434 7.23 12.77 21.53
N ARG A 435 6.70 13.43 20.52
CA ARG A 435 7.46 13.99 19.40
C ARG A 435 7.04 15.42 19.14
N MET A 436 7.98 16.28 18.91
CA MET A 436 7.80 17.64 18.41
C MET A 436 8.27 17.67 16.96
N GLU A 437 7.48 18.30 16.10
CA GLU A 437 7.86 18.59 14.72
C GLU A 437 7.66 20.07 14.42
N HIS A 438 8.67 20.69 13.83
CA HIS A 438 8.58 22.03 13.28
C HIS A 438 8.75 21.97 11.78
N THR A 439 7.72 22.36 11.04
CA THR A 439 7.71 22.41 9.58
C THR A 439 7.74 23.84 9.12
N TRP A 440 8.60 24.15 8.16
CA TRP A 440 8.58 25.39 7.41
C TRP A 440 8.73 25.08 5.93
N GLN A 441 7.90 25.70 5.14
CA GLN A 441 7.85 25.53 3.69
C GLN A 441 7.68 26.86 2.98
N ASP A 442 8.28 26.95 1.81
CA ASP A 442 8.23 28.11 0.94
C ASP A 442 7.88 27.62 -0.47
N VAL A 443 6.85 28.22 -1.07
CA VAL A 443 6.46 27.99 -2.46
C VAL A 443 6.63 29.26 -3.23
N THR A 444 7.35 29.18 -4.37
CA THR A 444 7.67 30.31 -5.24
C THR A 444 7.26 29.97 -6.66
N TYR A 445 6.41 30.80 -7.28
CA TYR A 445 6.01 30.71 -8.67
C TYR A 445 6.94 31.58 -9.53
N LYS A 446 7.55 30.96 -10.52
CA LYS A 446 8.35 31.69 -11.51
C LYS A 446 7.50 32.13 -12.70
N GLN A 447 6.50 31.33 -13.06
CA GLN A 447 5.54 31.60 -14.13
C GLN A 447 4.18 30.95 -13.79
N GLY A 448 3.09 31.51 -14.33
CA GLY A 448 1.72 31.08 -14.06
C GLY A 448 0.99 31.95 -13.03
N GLU A 449 -0.29 31.69 -12.81
CA GLU A 449 -1.18 32.50 -11.96
C GLU A 449 -1.07 32.23 -10.45
N GLY A 450 -0.22 31.30 -10.01
CA GLY A 450 -0.02 30.99 -8.60
C GLY A 450 0.63 32.14 -7.83
N LYS A 451 0.34 32.21 -6.51
CA LYS A 451 0.95 33.19 -5.61
C LYS A 451 1.98 32.54 -4.72
N ASP A 452 3.10 33.23 -4.51
CA ASP A 452 4.10 32.83 -3.54
C ASP A 452 3.47 32.77 -2.15
N PHE A 453 3.77 31.72 -1.40
CA PHE A 453 3.35 31.59 0.00
C PHE A 453 4.37 30.88 0.85
N ASN A 454 4.30 31.09 2.16
CA ASN A 454 5.10 30.37 3.14
C ASN A 454 4.17 29.85 4.26
N TYR A 455 4.59 28.77 4.88
CA TYR A 455 3.84 28.12 5.96
C TYR A 455 4.81 27.65 7.03
N ARG A 456 4.45 27.88 8.31
CA ARG A 456 5.23 27.43 9.47
C ARG A 456 4.29 26.89 10.54
N VAL A 457 4.60 25.69 11.03
CA VAL A 457 3.79 25.06 12.09
C VAL A 457 4.68 24.25 13.02
N THR A 458 4.30 24.20 14.28
CA THR A 458 4.88 23.29 15.28
C THR A 458 3.79 22.40 15.82
N ASP A 459 4.01 21.09 15.72
CA ASP A 459 3.09 20.07 16.18
C ASP A 459 3.70 19.23 17.29
N TRP A 460 2.89 18.92 18.31
CA TRP A 460 3.22 18.01 19.39
C TRP A 460 2.39 16.72 19.22
N VAL A 461 3.06 15.59 19.20
CA VAL A 461 2.51 14.30 18.82
C VAL A 461 2.73 13.29 19.95
N PRO A 462 1.80 13.20 20.90
CA PRO A 462 1.84 12.20 21.96
C PRO A 462 1.45 10.82 21.43
N SER A 463 2.03 9.79 22.05
CA SER A 463 1.67 8.39 21.84
C SER A 463 1.89 7.59 23.12
N TRP A 464 1.12 6.53 23.32
CA TRP A 464 1.42 5.54 24.35
C TRP A 464 0.87 4.16 23.96
N THR A 465 1.57 3.13 24.39
CA THR A 465 1.15 1.73 24.23
C THR A 465 1.31 1.02 25.56
N SER A 466 0.25 0.35 25.99
CA SER A 466 0.26 -0.54 27.13
C SER A 466 -0.04 -1.96 26.67
N ALA A 467 0.76 -2.95 27.08
CA ALA A 467 0.50 -4.33 26.76
C ALA A 467 0.55 -5.18 28.05
N PHE A 468 -0.41 -6.10 28.16
CA PHE A 468 -0.52 -7.05 29.25
C PHE A 468 -0.43 -8.46 28.72
N ARG A 469 0.60 -9.20 29.11
CA ARG A 469 0.79 -10.60 28.78
C ARG A 469 -0.04 -11.46 29.73
N LEU A 470 -1.14 -12.02 29.24
CA LEU A 470 -1.98 -12.93 30.02
C LEU A 470 -1.22 -14.20 30.37
N ASP A 471 -0.65 -14.82 29.34
CA ASP A 471 0.22 -16.00 29.38
C ASP A 471 1.24 -15.96 28.22
N ASP A 472 1.99 -17.06 28.00
CA ASP A 472 3.01 -17.12 26.93
C ASP A 472 2.42 -17.09 25.51
N ARG A 473 1.11 -17.25 25.37
CA ARG A 473 0.39 -17.32 24.09
C ARG A 473 -0.58 -16.16 23.88
N SER A 474 -0.88 -15.40 24.94
CA SER A 474 -1.95 -14.43 24.93
C SER A 474 -1.45 -13.05 25.34
N LEU A 475 -1.71 -12.05 24.52
CA LEU A 475 -1.34 -10.66 24.73
C LEU A 475 -2.57 -9.76 24.54
N PHE A 476 -2.84 -8.90 25.51
CA PHE A 476 -3.77 -7.79 25.39
C PHE A 476 -2.97 -6.50 25.25
N ARG A 477 -3.37 -5.61 24.30
CA ARG A 477 -2.73 -4.32 24.05
C ARG A 477 -3.77 -3.23 23.97
N LEU A 478 -3.45 -2.08 24.55
CA LEU A 478 -4.18 -0.83 24.44
C LEU A 478 -3.20 0.24 23.97
N ALA A 479 -3.55 0.99 22.91
CA ALA A 479 -2.69 2.02 22.38
C ALA A 479 -3.46 3.26 21.98
N TYR A 480 -2.81 4.42 22.15
CA TYR A 480 -3.26 5.70 21.66
C TYR A 480 -2.12 6.38 20.90
N ASN A 481 -2.47 7.03 19.80
CA ASN A 481 -1.55 7.91 19.09
C ASN A 481 -2.32 9.09 18.44
N LEU A 482 -1.65 10.22 18.39
CA LEU A 482 -1.98 11.32 17.47
C LEU A 482 -1.12 11.17 16.23
N ARG A 483 -1.71 11.36 15.07
CA ARG A 483 -1.02 11.36 13.78
C ARG A 483 -1.36 12.60 12.98
N LEU A 484 -0.36 13.09 12.28
CA LEU A 484 -0.48 14.19 11.31
C LEU A 484 -0.46 13.60 9.90
N ARG A 485 -1.21 14.22 9.01
CA ARG A 485 -1.24 13.89 7.60
C ARG A 485 -1.06 15.19 6.80
N ARG A 486 0.10 15.36 6.13
CA ARG A 486 0.42 16.57 5.38
C ARG A 486 0.02 16.41 3.93
N PRO A 487 -0.55 17.44 3.29
CA PRO A 487 -0.82 17.39 1.86
C PRO A 487 0.50 17.21 1.10
N ASN A 488 0.51 16.32 0.13
CA ASN A 488 1.64 16.19 -0.78
C ASN A 488 1.62 17.31 -1.82
N ILE A 489 2.66 17.38 -2.64
CA ILE A 489 2.80 18.45 -3.62
C ILE A 489 1.71 18.41 -4.71
N SER A 490 1.12 17.24 -5.02
CA SER A 490 0.04 17.15 -6.00
C SER A 490 -1.26 17.80 -5.51
N TYR A 491 -1.55 17.73 -4.21
CA TYR A 491 -2.71 18.43 -3.62
C TYR A 491 -2.50 19.94 -3.48
N LEU A 492 -1.24 20.36 -3.36
CA LEU A 492 -0.88 21.77 -3.23
C LEU A 492 -0.65 22.45 -4.59
N ASN A 493 -0.43 21.66 -5.66
CA ASN A 493 -0.07 22.21 -6.98
C ASN A 493 -1.28 22.82 -7.66
N PRO A 494 -1.37 24.15 -7.80
CA PRO A 494 -2.49 24.81 -8.46
C PRO A 494 -2.44 24.76 -10.00
N THR A 495 -1.52 23.98 -10.59
CA THR A 495 -1.53 23.74 -12.02
C THR A 495 -2.86 23.16 -12.45
N VAL A 496 -3.48 23.79 -13.42
CA VAL A 496 -4.76 23.39 -13.98
C VAL A 496 -4.55 22.30 -15.04
N PHE A 497 -5.23 21.18 -14.86
CA PHE A 497 -5.33 20.13 -15.87
C PHE A 497 -6.74 20.14 -16.45
N VAL A 498 -6.83 20.26 -17.76
CA VAL A 498 -8.09 20.32 -18.50
C VAL A 498 -8.28 18.99 -19.23
N SER A 499 -9.46 18.40 -19.14
CA SER A 499 -9.85 17.19 -19.85
C SER A 499 -11.33 17.26 -20.21
N GLY A 500 -11.65 17.35 -21.50
CA GLY A 500 -13.02 17.39 -21.98
C GLY A 500 -13.88 18.41 -21.22
N THR A 501 -14.77 17.92 -20.36
CA THR A 501 -15.70 18.74 -19.57
C THR A 501 -15.28 18.90 -18.11
N SER A 502 -14.01 18.66 -17.76
CA SER A 502 -13.50 18.74 -16.41
C SER A 502 -12.18 19.52 -16.31
N ILE A 503 -12.02 20.21 -15.20
CA ILE A 503 -10.82 20.95 -14.81
C ILE A 503 -10.41 20.47 -13.43
N SER A 504 -9.13 20.13 -13.22
CA SER A 504 -8.61 19.76 -11.90
C SER A 504 -7.38 20.57 -11.52
N TYR A 505 -7.27 20.94 -10.25
CA TYR A 505 -6.15 21.71 -9.69
C TYR A 505 -6.02 21.49 -8.19
N GLY A 506 -4.81 21.66 -7.67
CA GLY A 506 -4.55 21.58 -6.22
C GLY A 506 -4.85 22.88 -5.47
N ASN A 507 -4.85 22.81 -4.14
CA ASN A 507 -5.08 23.93 -3.24
C ASN A 507 -3.84 24.20 -2.37
N PRO A 508 -3.10 25.30 -2.59
CA PRO A 508 -1.96 25.67 -1.75
C PRO A 508 -2.31 26.00 -0.32
N GLY A 509 -3.58 26.27 0.00
CA GLY A 509 -4.06 26.63 1.33
C GLY A 509 -4.23 25.46 2.30
N LEU A 510 -4.00 24.22 1.87
CA LEU A 510 -4.21 23.04 2.69
C LEU A 510 -3.29 23.00 3.92
N VAL A 511 -3.87 22.60 5.05
CA VAL A 511 -3.17 22.37 6.33
C VAL A 511 -3.12 20.88 6.68
N SER A 512 -2.23 20.49 7.61
CA SER A 512 -2.11 19.11 8.06
C SER A 512 -3.35 18.64 8.82
N GLU A 513 -3.83 17.45 8.45
CA GLU A 513 -4.90 16.75 9.18
C GLU A 513 -4.40 16.23 10.54
N LYS A 514 -5.33 16.09 11.51
CA LYS A 514 -5.03 15.52 12.83
C LYS A 514 -5.93 14.33 13.11
N HIS A 515 -5.33 13.16 13.32
CA HIS A 515 -6.04 11.91 13.58
C HIS A 515 -5.70 11.37 14.97
N HIS A 516 -6.68 11.40 15.87
CA HIS A 516 -6.61 10.75 17.17
C HIS A 516 -7.10 9.31 17.06
N ARG A 517 -6.26 8.36 17.43
CA ARG A 517 -6.57 6.94 17.29
C ARG A 517 -6.42 6.22 18.63
N LEU A 518 -7.45 5.51 19.04
CA LEU A 518 -7.46 4.58 20.18
C LEU A 518 -7.71 3.18 19.68
N SER A 519 -6.89 2.22 20.08
CA SER A 519 -7.05 0.80 19.71
C SER A 519 -6.90 -0.12 20.91
N ALA A 520 -7.72 -1.18 20.93
CA ALA A 520 -7.60 -2.29 21.87
C ALA A 520 -7.50 -3.59 21.08
N SER A 521 -6.52 -4.43 21.37
CA SER A 521 -6.30 -5.68 20.64
C SER A 521 -6.01 -6.85 21.58
N TYR A 522 -6.51 -8.01 21.20
CA TYR A 522 -6.22 -9.30 21.81
C TYR A 522 -5.57 -10.22 20.80
N SER A 523 -4.49 -10.88 21.18
CA SER A 523 -3.76 -11.83 20.35
C SER A 523 -3.58 -13.13 21.08
N TYR A 524 -3.88 -14.26 20.42
CA TYR A 524 -3.64 -15.61 20.89
C TYR A 524 -2.87 -16.42 19.83
N TYR A 525 -1.81 -17.11 20.24
CA TYR A 525 -0.94 -17.90 19.37
C TYR A 525 -0.78 -19.33 19.92
N GLY A 526 -1.61 -20.22 19.37
CA GLY A 526 -1.55 -21.65 19.65
C GLY A 526 -0.84 -22.43 18.55
N THR A 527 -0.62 -23.72 18.76
CA THR A 527 0.01 -24.59 17.75
C THR A 527 -0.87 -24.83 16.52
N LYS A 528 -2.19 -24.83 16.71
CA LYS A 528 -3.17 -25.06 15.63
C LYS A 528 -4.03 -23.84 15.31
N LEU A 529 -4.20 -22.93 16.27
CA LEU A 529 -5.08 -21.78 16.13
C LEU A 529 -4.32 -20.51 16.51
N ASN A 530 -4.34 -19.51 15.62
CA ASN A 530 -3.89 -18.17 15.89
C ASN A 530 -5.07 -17.22 15.69
N VAL A 531 -5.29 -16.32 16.64
CA VAL A 531 -6.36 -15.31 16.61
C VAL A 531 -5.74 -13.97 16.96
N GLN A 532 -6.08 -12.96 16.18
CA GLN A 532 -5.85 -11.57 16.53
C GLN A 532 -7.12 -10.79 16.25
N ALA A 533 -7.70 -10.22 17.30
CA ALA A 533 -8.88 -9.38 17.22
C ALA A 533 -8.53 -7.98 17.75
N SER A 534 -9.01 -6.95 17.07
CA SER A 534 -8.83 -5.57 17.54
C SER A 534 -10.08 -4.73 17.31
N VAL A 535 -10.30 -3.78 18.21
CA VAL A 535 -11.28 -2.71 18.07
C VAL A 535 -10.52 -1.40 17.97
N LEU A 536 -11.02 -0.51 17.13
CA LEU A 536 -10.37 0.73 16.75
C LEU A 536 -11.41 1.86 16.74
N CYS A 537 -11.04 3.01 17.32
CA CYS A 537 -11.77 4.26 17.17
C CYS A 537 -10.82 5.33 16.64
N THR A 538 -11.23 6.07 15.63
CA THR A 538 -10.47 7.20 15.05
C THR A 538 -11.35 8.44 15.01
N LEU A 539 -10.75 9.57 15.40
CA LEU A 539 -11.33 10.90 15.27
C LEU A 539 -10.39 11.73 14.41
N GLY A 540 -10.80 12.04 13.18
CA GLY A 540 -10.07 12.90 12.23
C GLY A 540 -10.70 14.28 12.20
N LYS A 541 -9.88 15.34 12.22
CA LYS A 541 -10.32 16.72 12.06
C LYS A 541 -9.59 17.37 10.90
N GLY A 542 -10.36 18.14 10.09
CA GLY A 542 -9.82 18.82 8.92
C GLY A 542 -9.23 17.85 7.92
N VAL A 543 -9.92 16.76 7.66
CA VAL A 543 -9.49 15.77 6.67
C VAL A 543 -9.59 16.39 5.30
N ILE A 544 -8.52 16.25 4.52
CA ILE A 544 -8.45 16.74 3.15
C ILE A 544 -9.30 15.81 2.28
N ASP A 545 -10.28 16.41 1.61
CA ASP A 545 -11.12 15.71 0.65
C ASP A 545 -11.19 16.49 -0.65
N GLU A 546 -11.45 15.78 -1.75
CA GLU A 546 -11.70 16.37 -3.05
C GLU A 546 -13.15 16.82 -3.08
N TYR A 547 -13.38 17.97 -3.63
CA TYR A 547 -14.73 18.38 -3.93
C TYR A 547 -14.86 18.79 -5.40
N LEU A 548 -16.02 18.46 -5.93
CA LEU A 548 -16.38 18.78 -7.29
C LEU A 548 -17.53 19.77 -7.27
N PHE A 549 -17.44 20.78 -8.14
CA PHE A 549 -18.50 21.74 -8.37
C PHE A 549 -18.59 22.09 -9.87
N ILE A 550 -19.72 22.63 -10.29
CA ILE A 550 -19.93 23.02 -11.68
C ILE A 550 -19.86 24.55 -11.76
N ASP A 551 -19.05 25.06 -12.68
CA ASP A 551 -18.99 26.47 -12.96
C ASP A 551 -20.13 26.95 -13.92
N SER A 552 -20.18 28.24 -14.20
CA SER A 552 -21.19 28.83 -15.09
C SER A 552 -21.13 28.36 -16.56
N ALA A 553 -20.02 27.75 -16.97
CA ALA A 553 -19.82 27.13 -18.27
C ALA A 553 -20.18 25.65 -18.33
N ASN A 554 -20.77 25.08 -17.24
CA ASN A 554 -21.08 23.67 -17.10
C ASN A 554 -19.84 22.74 -17.05
N VAL A 555 -18.67 23.28 -16.72
CA VAL A 555 -17.43 22.52 -16.54
C VAL A 555 -17.33 22.06 -15.10
N VAL A 556 -17.00 20.78 -14.88
CA VAL A 556 -16.72 20.27 -13.54
C VAL A 556 -15.34 20.72 -13.11
N ASN A 557 -15.28 21.42 -12.01
CA ASN A 557 -14.04 21.78 -11.34
C ASN A 557 -13.81 20.80 -10.19
N SER A 558 -12.60 20.24 -10.10
CA SER A 558 -12.13 19.37 -9.01
C SER A 558 -10.95 20.04 -8.29
N THR A 559 -11.05 20.17 -6.98
CA THR A 559 -9.95 20.65 -6.13
C THR A 559 -10.05 20.04 -4.74
N TYR A 560 -9.15 20.42 -3.85
CA TYR A 560 -9.00 19.84 -2.51
C TYR A 560 -9.16 20.90 -1.44
N ASP A 561 -9.77 20.55 -0.30
CA ASP A 561 -9.74 21.38 0.89
C ASP A 561 -9.82 20.53 2.17
N ASN A 562 -9.56 21.15 3.33
CA ASN A 562 -9.72 20.57 4.65
C ASN A 562 -11.21 20.59 5.06
N LEU A 563 -12.03 19.76 4.43
CA LEU A 563 -13.49 19.85 4.41
C LEU A 563 -14.20 19.02 5.48
N VAL A 564 -13.58 17.93 5.96
CA VAL A 564 -14.35 16.85 6.59
C VAL A 564 -13.85 16.54 7.99
N ASP A 565 -14.77 16.37 8.91
CA ASP A 565 -14.53 15.70 10.19
C ASP A 565 -14.98 14.24 10.09
N VAL A 566 -14.11 13.31 10.50
CA VAL A 566 -14.32 11.88 10.41
C VAL A 566 -14.40 11.25 11.79
N LYS A 567 -15.45 10.48 12.05
CA LYS A 567 -15.53 9.56 13.18
C LYS A 567 -15.61 8.14 12.65
N ALA A 568 -14.63 7.31 12.99
CA ALA A 568 -14.61 5.92 12.58
C ALA A 568 -14.56 5.00 13.80
N ALA A 569 -15.33 3.92 13.75
CA ALA A 569 -15.26 2.83 14.71
C ALA A 569 -15.32 1.50 13.97
N GLY A 570 -14.50 0.54 14.38
CA GLY A 570 -14.47 -0.74 13.69
C GLY A 570 -13.63 -1.79 14.40
N GLY A 571 -13.42 -2.90 13.70
CA GLY A 571 -12.62 -4.00 14.20
C GLY A 571 -11.97 -4.80 13.10
N ASN A 572 -10.86 -5.45 13.46
CA ASN A 572 -10.13 -6.36 12.60
C ASN A 572 -10.10 -7.74 13.26
N LEU A 573 -10.29 -8.78 12.46
CA LEU A 573 -10.18 -10.16 12.90
C LEU A 573 -9.26 -10.92 11.94
N TYR A 574 -8.16 -11.41 12.47
CA TYR A 574 -7.35 -12.42 11.82
C TYR A 574 -7.51 -13.75 12.55
N LEU A 575 -7.78 -14.81 11.78
CA LEU A 575 -7.86 -16.17 12.28
C LEU A 575 -7.09 -17.09 11.34
N SER A 576 -6.18 -17.90 11.89
CA SER A 576 -5.49 -18.95 11.14
C SER A 576 -5.63 -20.27 11.89
N TYR A 577 -6.23 -21.24 11.22
CA TYR A 577 -6.44 -22.58 11.75
C TYR A 577 -5.68 -23.62 10.94
N ASN A 578 -4.76 -24.31 11.60
CA ASN A 578 -3.90 -25.33 11.02
C ASN A 578 -4.20 -26.67 11.70
N PRO A 579 -5.27 -27.39 11.32
CA PRO A 579 -5.68 -28.67 11.93
C PRO A 579 -4.57 -29.74 11.79
N SER A 580 -3.78 -29.65 10.72
CA SER A 580 -2.64 -30.52 10.46
C SER A 580 -1.49 -29.73 9.81
N PRO A 581 -0.25 -30.27 9.77
CA PRO A 581 0.88 -29.65 9.07
C PRO A 581 0.68 -29.54 7.55
N ARG A 582 -0.39 -30.13 7.03
CA ARG A 582 -0.71 -30.14 5.58
C ARG A 582 -1.89 -29.27 5.21
N THR A 583 -2.70 -28.88 6.17
CA THR A 583 -3.94 -28.12 5.95
C THR A 583 -3.87 -26.79 6.68
N SER A 584 -4.15 -25.70 6.00
CA SER A 584 -4.33 -24.41 6.64
C SER A 584 -5.56 -23.68 6.09
N VAL A 585 -6.28 -23.02 6.99
CA VAL A 585 -7.40 -22.12 6.68
C VAL A 585 -7.09 -20.78 7.35
N SER A 586 -7.21 -19.68 6.63
CA SER A 586 -7.09 -18.36 7.22
C SER A 586 -8.27 -17.47 6.83
N LEU A 587 -8.68 -16.63 7.77
CA LEU A 587 -9.61 -15.53 7.58
C LEU A 587 -8.89 -14.24 8.00
N ASN A 588 -8.91 -13.26 7.12
CA ASN A 588 -8.49 -11.90 7.42
C ASN A 588 -9.66 -10.98 7.12
N SER A 589 -10.21 -10.34 8.14
CA SER A 589 -11.40 -9.52 8.02
C SER A 589 -11.23 -8.20 8.75
N MET A 590 -11.77 -7.16 8.17
CA MET A 590 -11.76 -5.81 8.64
C MET A 590 -13.12 -5.19 8.32
N LEU A 591 -13.76 -4.60 9.34
CA LEU A 591 -15.04 -3.93 9.20
C LEU A 591 -15.00 -2.64 9.98
N HIS A 592 -15.23 -1.52 9.31
CA HIS A 592 -15.28 -0.19 9.90
C HIS A 592 -16.58 0.50 9.49
N TYR A 593 -17.11 1.27 10.40
CA TYR A 593 -18.18 2.23 10.15
C TYR A 593 -17.59 3.63 10.22
N LEU A 594 -17.79 4.41 9.18
CA LEU A 594 -17.37 5.80 9.06
C LEU A 594 -18.60 6.71 9.16
N ASP A 595 -18.46 7.80 9.89
CA ASP A 595 -19.38 8.93 9.95
C ASP A 595 -18.58 10.17 9.53
N LEU A 596 -18.90 10.72 8.36
CA LEU A 596 -18.24 11.82 7.69
C LEU A 596 -19.15 13.02 7.74
N ARG A 597 -18.64 14.18 8.18
CA ARG A 597 -19.42 15.42 8.25
C ARG A 597 -18.62 16.56 7.66
N ALA A 598 -19.25 17.35 6.81
CA ALA A 598 -18.67 18.61 6.37
C ALA A 598 -18.44 19.53 7.59
N GLN A 599 -17.34 20.27 7.58
CA GLN A 599 -17.05 21.24 8.66
C GLN A 599 -18.01 22.43 8.60
N GLU A 600 -18.45 22.92 9.76
CA GLU A 600 -19.25 24.11 9.87
C GLU A 600 -18.51 25.34 9.32
N GLY A 601 -19.20 26.16 8.52
CA GLY A 601 -18.62 27.37 7.94
C GLY A 601 -17.86 27.14 6.63
N ASN A 602 -17.94 25.95 6.05
CA ASN A 602 -17.40 25.67 4.75
C ASN A 602 -18.31 26.28 3.65
N GLU A 603 -17.71 27.07 2.75
CA GLU A 603 -18.44 27.72 1.64
C GLU A 603 -18.87 26.72 0.53
N VAL A 604 -18.30 25.52 0.53
CA VAL A 604 -18.47 24.51 -0.55
C VAL A 604 -19.65 23.58 -0.29
N TYR A 605 -19.77 23.07 0.93
CA TYR A 605 -20.88 22.25 1.33
C TYR A 605 -21.79 23.01 2.28
N ASP A 606 -23.10 22.89 2.06
CA ASP A 606 -24.07 23.28 3.08
C ASP A 606 -23.76 22.50 4.37
N THR A 607 -23.91 23.16 5.52
CA THR A 607 -23.47 22.69 6.86
C THR A 607 -23.99 21.31 7.27
N ASP A 608 -24.98 20.76 6.57
CA ASP A 608 -25.60 19.48 6.87
C ASP A 608 -25.14 18.31 5.97
N VAL A 609 -24.15 18.51 5.10
CA VAL A 609 -23.65 17.41 4.24
C VAL A 609 -22.96 16.37 5.11
N ARG A 610 -23.54 15.20 5.13
CA ARG A 610 -23.09 14.05 5.90
C ARG A 610 -23.19 12.79 5.07
N ASN A 611 -22.18 11.94 5.14
CA ASN A 611 -22.23 10.59 4.62
C ASN A 611 -21.75 9.61 5.68
N SER A 612 -22.26 8.38 5.64
CA SER A 612 -21.82 7.34 6.56
C SER A 612 -22.01 5.96 5.95
N GLY A 613 -21.16 5.04 6.31
CA GLY A 613 -21.29 3.70 5.78
C GLY A 613 -20.30 2.71 6.38
N PHE A 614 -20.58 1.44 6.13
CA PHE A 614 -19.64 0.37 6.39
C PHE A 614 -18.67 0.25 5.22
N CYS A 615 -17.39 0.10 5.55
CA CYS A 615 -16.33 -0.26 4.62
C CYS A 615 -15.49 -1.40 5.21
N GLY A 616 -14.72 -2.06 4.37
CA GLY A 616 -13.82 -3.10 4.84
C GLY A 616 -13.68 -4.26 3.87
N SER A 617 -13.14 -5.36 4.39
CA SER A 617 -12.84 -6.52 3.55
C SER A 617 -12.85 -7.80 4.37
N ALA A 618 -13.07 -8.92 3.68
CA ALA A 618 -12.92 -10.24 4.22
C ALA A 618 -12.25 -11.14 3.18
N PHE A 619 -11.16 -11.80 3.57
CA PHE A 619 -10.39 -12.73 2.75
C PHE A 619 -10.33 -14.08 3.43
N VAL A 620 -10.58 -15.14 2.67
CA VAL A 620 -10.47 -16.52 3.12
C VAL A 620 -9.49 -17.24 2.20
N ASP A 621 -8.49 -17.89 2.80
CA ASP A 621 -7.56 -18.77 2.09
C ASP A 621 -7.64 -20.18 2.68
N PHE A 622 -7.71 -21.16 1.79
CA PHE A 622 -7.59 -22.59 2.10
C PHE A 622 -6.37 -23.15 1.36
N SER A 623 -5.49 -23.86 2.07
CA SER A 623 -4.32 -24.52 1.47
C SER A 623 -4.23 -25.95 1.94
N GLN A 624 -4.05 -26.89 0.99
CA GLN A 624 -3.88 -28.31 1.23
C GLN A 624 -2.62 -28.83 0.56
N LYS A 625 -1.68 -29.37 1.34
CA LYS A 625 -0.48 -30.05 0.87
C LYS A 625 -0.73 -31.55 0.72
N PHE A 626 -0.25 -32.09 -0.36
CA PHE A 626 -0.33 -33.53 -0.67
C PHE A 626 1.09 -34.14 -0.73
N LYS A 627 1.16 -35.45 -0.89
CA LYS A 627 2.42 -36.18 -1.11
C LYS A 627 3.10 -35.71 -2.42
N TYR A 628 4.39 -35.95 -2.52
CA TYR A 628 5.21 -35.65 -3.70
C TYR A 628 5.28 -34.17 -4.09
N GLY A 629 5.13 -33.25 -3.14
CA GLY A 629 5.31 -31.80 -3.35
C GLY A 629 4.15 -31.11 -4.10
N TRP A 630 2.96 -31.72 -4.12
CA TRP A 630 1.75 -31.06 -4.62
C TRP A 630 1.08 -30.22 -3.53
N ARG A 631 0.51 -29.09 -3.92
CA ARG A 631 -0.29 -28.26 -3.06
C ARG A 631 -1.40 -27.54 -3.86
N PHE A 632 -2.59 -27.49 -3.27
CA PHE A 632 -3.73 -26.72 -3.76
C PHE A 632 -3.94 -25.51 -2.86
N VAL A 633 -4.24 -24.37 -3.45
CA VAL A 633 -4.63 -23.16 -2.74
C VAL A 633 -5.90 -22.62 -3.37
N LEU A 634 -6.94 -22.42 -2.55
CA LEU A 634 -8.18 -21.75 -2.92
C LEU A 634 -8.24 -20.46 -2.11
N SER A 635 -8.42 -19.33 -2.77
CA SER A 635 -8.55 -18.02 -2.14
C SER A 635 -9.83 -17.33 -2.61
N GLY A 636 -10.42 -16.53 -1.75
CA GLY A 636 -11.56 -15.70 -2.09
C GLY A 636 -11.72 -14.55 -1.13
N GLY A 637 -12.35 -13.48 -1.58
CA GLY A 637 -12.58 -12.32 -0.75
C GLY A 637 -13.63 -11.38 -1.28
N TYR A 638 -14.06 -10.50 -0.39
CA TYR A 638 -14.95 -9.39 -0.66
C TYR A 638 -14.33 -8.11 -0.12
N VAL A 639 -14.38 -7.05 -0.89
CA VAL A 639 -13.93 -5.71 -0.50
C VAL A 639 -15.06 -4.73 -0.69
N ARG A 640 -15.22 -3.83 0.27
CA ARG A 640 -16.12 -2.68 0.19
C ARG A 640 -15.32 -1.42 0.45
N SER A 641 -15.37 -0.46 -0.50
CA SER A 641 -14.62 0.79 -0.44
C SER A 641 -15.04 1.67 0.75
N GLU A 642 -14.20 2.58 1.15
CA GLU A 642 -14.58 3.64 2.07
C GLU A 642 -15.52 4.63 1.38
N PRO A 643 -16.58 5.11 2.05
CA PRO A 643 -17.34 6.25 1.57
C PRO A 643 -16.50 7.52 1.74
N ASN A 644 -16.71 8.52 0.89
CA ASN A 644 -16.33 9.89 1.16
C ASN A 644 -17.60 10.78 1.31
N VAL A 645 -17.45 12.07 1.50
CA VAL A 645 -18.63 12.94 1.71
C VAL A 645 -19.58 12.91 0.53
N GLY A 646 -19.07 12.85 -0.71
CA GLY A 646 -19.86 12.81 -1.94
C GLY A 646 -20.14 11.41 -2.47
N MET A 647 -19.39 10.36 -2.08
CA MET A 647 -19.40 9.06 -2.72
C MET A 647 -19.87 7.95 -1.77
N ASP A 648 -20.83 7.14 -2.22
CA ASP A 648 -21.27 5.94 -1.51
C ASP A 648 -20.21 4.82 -1.65
N SER A 649 -20.09 3.97 -0.62
CA SER A 649 -19.21 2.81 -0.69
C SER A 649 -19.74 1.78 -1.69
N TYR A 650 -18.84 1.25 -2.52
CA TYR A 650 -19.12 0.15 -3.45
C TYR A 650 -18.32 -1.09 -3.08
N GLY A 651 -18.69 -2.25 -3.62
CA GLY A 651 -18.00 -3.49 -3.28
C GLY A 651 -17.93 -4.49 -4.42
N PHE A 652 -16.91 -5.35 -4.36
CA PHE A 652 -16.69 -6.43 -5.31
C PHE A 652 -16.04 -7.64 -4.63
N TYR A 653 -16.13 -8.80 -5.29
CA TYR A 653 -15.52 -10.05 -4.85
C TYR A 653 -14.45 -10.51 -5.84
N PHE A 654 -13.55 -11.34 -5.36
CA PHE A 654 -12.56 -12.03 -6.17
C PHE A 654 -12.30 -13.42 -5.61
N TYR A 655 -11.81 -14.32 -6.47
CA TYR A 655 -11.46 -15.70 -6.11
C TYR A 655 -10.37 -16.23 -7.02
N GLY A 656 -9.61 -17.19 -6.50
CA GLY A 656 -8.50 -17.79 -7.23
C GLY A 656 -8.23 -19.22 -6.82
N LEU A 657 -7.70 -19.99 -7.77
CA LEU A 657 -7.22 -21.35 -7.58
C LEU A 657 -5.77 -21.42 -8.03
N SER A 658 -4.92 -22.01 -7.21
CA SER A 658 -3.53 -22.29 -7.57
C SER A 658 -3.19 -23.75 -7.32
N VAL A 659 -2.52 -24.38 -8.31
CA VAL A 659 -1.95 -25.73 -8.23
C VAL A 659 -0.44 -25.59 -8.28
N VAL A 660 0.21 -25.97 -7.20
CA VAL A 660 1.65 -25.82 -7.01
C VAL A 660 2.31 -27.19 -7.02
N LYS A 661 3.42 -27.31 -7.74
CA LYS A 661 4.27 -28.50 -7.77
C LYS A 661 5.71 -28.11 -7.50
N SER A 662 6.29 -28.70 -6.46
CA SER A 662 7.71 -28.57 -6.13
C SER A 662 8.52 -29.76 -6.64
N PHE A 663 9.72 -29.48 -7.15
CA PHE A 663 10.70 -30.40 -7.68
C PHE A 663 12.09 -30.16 -7.05
N LEU A 664 13.04 -31.07 -7.27
CA LEU A 664 14.45 -30.92 -6.90
C LEU A 664 14.65 -30.55 -5.41
N LYS A 665 13.95 -31.24 -4.51
CA LYS A 665 13.95 -30.91 -3.07
C LYS A 665 13.59 -29.46 -2.80
N ASP A 666 12.47 -29.01 -3.39
CA ASP A 666 11.94 -27.65 -3.32
C ASP A 666 12.82 -26.53 -3.90
N LYS A 667 13.82 -26.88 -4.73
CA LYS A 667 14.62 -25.87 -5.44
C LYS A 667 13.90 -25.31 -6.67
N LEU A 668 13.08 -26.11 -7.35
CA LEU A 668 12.25 -25.68 -8.47
C LEU A 668 10.78 -25.78 -8.08
N THR A 669 10.02 -24.70 -8.26
CA THR A 669 8.58 -24.67 -8.02
C THR A 669 7.87 -24.17 -9.26
N CYS A 670 6.84 -24.91 -9.71
CA CYS A 670 5.95 -24.53 -10.79
C CYS A 670 4.55 -24.33 -10.21
N THR A 671 3.87 -23.24 -10.59
CA THR A 671 2.50 -22.91 -10.13
C THR A 671 1.64 -22.61 -11.33
N LEU A 672 0.52 -23.33 -11.46
CA LEU A 672 -0.58 -22.96 -12.35
C LEU A 672 -1.56 -22.12 -11.56
N ARG A 673 -2.05 -21.04 -12.15
CA ARG A 673 -2.98 -20.08 -11.52
C ARG A 673 -4.20 -19.84 -12.38
N ALA A 674 -5.35 -19.76 -11.74
CA ALA A 674 -6.61 -19.30 -12.30
C ALA A 674 -7.21 -18.28 -11.36
N GLN A 675 -7.52 -17.09 -11.85
CA GLN A 675 -8.10 -15.98 -11.09
C GLN A 675 -9.40 -15.56 -11.77
N ASP A 676 -10.45 -15.32 -10.96
CA ASP A 676 -11.79 -14.89 -11.43
C ASP A 676 -12.31 -15.69 -12.62
N PHE A 677 -12.03 -17.00 -12.64
CA PHE A 677 -12.17 -17.89 -13.80
C PHE A 677 -13.61 -18.26 -14.16
N LEU A 678 -14.61 -17.95 -13.31
CA LEU A 678 -16.04 -18.19 -13.56
C LEU A 678 -16.71 -17.06 -14.36
N GLY A 679 -16.08 -15.88 -14.41
CA GLY A 679 -16.51 -14.72 -15.20
C GLY A 679 -15.32 -14.09 -15.90
N ASP A 680 -15.56 -13.28 -16.90
CA ASP A 680 -14.49 -12.55 -17.60
C ASP A 680 -14.34 -11.11 -17.13
N HIS A 681 -15.41 -10.51 -16.61
CA HIS A 681 -15.43 -9.13 -16.13
C HIS A 681 -15.95 -9.02 -14.71
N LYS A 682 -15.52 -7.98 -14.02
CA LYS A 682 -16.11 -7.46 -12.79
C LYS A 682 -16.83 -6.17 -13.10
N THR A 683 -18.03 -6.01 -12.56
CA THR A 683 -18.80 -4.78 -12.66
C THR A 683 -18.79 -4.09 -11.31
N ILE A 684 -18.39 -2.81 -11.30
CA ILE A 684 -18.40 -1.93 -10.14
C ILE A 684 -19.39 -0.81 -10.46
N GLN A 685 -20.22 -0.44 -9.48
CA GLN A 685 -21.13 0.71 -9.56
C GLN A 685 -20.71 1.73 -8.51
N ILE A 686 -20.42 2.95 -8.95
CA ILE A 686 -20.05 4.08 -8.13
C ILE A 686 -21.16 5.11 -8.22
N ASN A 687 -21.62 5.61 -7.10
CA ASN A 687 -22.63 6.68 -7.03
C ASN A 687 -22.03 7.83 -6.20
N GLU A 688 -22.07 9.03 -6.77
CA GLU A 688 -21.60 10.24 -6.13
C GLU A 688 -22.72 11.28 -6.11
N ARG A 689 -22.78 12.07 -5.04
CA ARG A 689 -23.77 13.12 -4.84
C ARG A 689 -23.09 14.39 -4.36
N TYR A 690 -23.25 15.42 -5.15
CA TYR A 690 -22.78 16.77 -4.86
C TYR A 690 -23.98 17.73 -4.85
N PRO A 691 -23.87 18.95 -4.30
CA PRO A 691 -24.98 19.90 -4.25
C PRO A 691 -25.60 20.16 -5.63
N ASP A 692 -24.77 20.30 -6.65
CA ASP A 692 -25.19 20.72 -8.00
C ASP A 692 -25.48 19.55 -8.95
N PHE A 693 -25.04 18.34 -8.62
CA PHE A 693 -25.19 17.17 -9.50
C PHE A 693 -24.99 15.86 -8.78
N HIS A 694 -25.39 14.78 -9.44
CA HIS A 694 -25.02 13.43 -9.02
C HIS A 694 -24.42 12.65 -10.20
N ILE A 695 -23.51 11.72 -9.86
CA ILE A 695 -22.83 10.85 -10.80
C ILE A 695 -23.23 9.41 -10.52
N ARG A 696 -23.52 8.67 -11.59
CA ARG A 696 -23.57 7.21 -11.60
C ARG A 696 -22.55 6.69 -12.59
N GLN A 697 -21.59 5.92 -12.11
CA GLN A 697 -20.59 5.30 -12.97
C GLN A 697 -20.69 3.78 -12.83
N THR A 698 -20.66 3.09 -13.96
CA THR A 698 -20.58 1.64 -14.03
C THR A 698 -19.29 1.29 -14.75
N GLU A 699 -18.37 0.63 -14.03
CA GLU A 699 -17.13 0.12 -14.61
C GLU A 699 -17.20 -1.38 -14.78
N ARG A 700 -16.76 -1.85 -15.93
CA ARG A 700 -16.69 -3.25 -16.33
C ARG A 700 -15.25 -3.59 -16.66
N MET A 701 -14.52 -4.17 -15.69
CA MET A 701 -13.10 -4.48 -15.81
C MET A 701 -12.89 -5.94 -16.18
N PHE A 702 -12.04 -6.22 -17.17
CA PHE A 702 -11.59 -7.57 -17.47
C PHE A 702 -10.75 -8.11 -16.30
N SER A 703 -11.14 -9.25 -15.72
CA SER A 703 -10.56 -9.76 -14.48
C SER A 703 -10.09 -11.22 -14.56
N ARG A 704 -10.53 -11.98 -15.57
CA ARG A 704 -10.21 -13.39 -15.71
C ARG A 704 -8.72 -13.59 -16.04
N GLY A 705 -7.99 -14.26 -15.15
CA GLY A 705 -6.56 -14.51 -15.28
C GLY A 705 -6.19 -15.98 -15.26
N PHE A 706 -5.36 -16.42 -16.24
CA PHE A 706 -4.71 -17.72 -16.26
C PHE A 706 -3.21 -17.54 -16.46
N GLY A 707 -2.42 -18.36 -15.79
CA GLY A 707 -0.98 -18.28 -15.97
C GLY A 707 -0.17 -19.33 -15.28
N ILE A 708 1.14 -19.22 -15.49
CA ILE A 708 2.16 -20.06 -14.89
C ILE A 708 3.23 -19.20 -14.22
N ALA A 709 3.65 -19.63 -13.03
CA ALA A 709 4.81 -19.06 -12.36
C ALA A 709 5.85 -20.15 -12.10
N ILE A 710 7.13 -19.81 -12.34
CA ILE A 710 8.27 -20.68 -12.14
C ILE A 710 9.27 -19.96 -11.24
N SER A 711 9.74 -20.65 -10.20
CA SER A 711 10.79 -20.16 -9.31
C SER A 711 11.90 -21.20 -9.21
N TYR A 712 13.15 -20.79 -9.43
CA TYR A 712 14.32 -21.64 -9.26
C TYR A 712 15.32 -21.02 -8.31
N ARG A 713 15.74 -21.78 -7.31
CA ARG A 713 16.66 -21.34 -6.23
C ARG A 713 18.00 -22.09 -6.32
N ILE A 714 19.09 -21.33 -6.21
CA ILE A 714 20.47 -21.79 -6.28
C ILE A 714 21.18 -21.45 -4.96
N GLY A 715 22.00 -22.36 -4.45
CA GLY A 715 22.78 -22.16 -3.23
C GLY A 715 22.02 -22.42 -1.92
N ASP A 716 22.75 -22.63 -0.87
CA ASP A 716 22.29 -22.84 0.51
C ASP A 716 23.04 -21.91 1.47
N LEU A 717 22.35 -21.35 2.44
CA LEU A 717 22.84 -20.31 3.32
C LEU A 717 22.78 -20.73 4.76
N LYS A 718 23.85 -20.47 5.54
CA LYS A 718 24.04 -21.00 6.89
C LYS A 718 24.32 -19.95 7.98
N ALA A 719 24.36 -18.63 7.73
CA ALA A 719 24.71 -17.65 8.77
C ALA A 719 23.88 -16.35 8.74
N SER A 720 23.96 -15.55 9.82
CA SER A 720 23.23 -14.30 9.94
C SER A 720 24.05 -13.08 9.53
N VAL A 721 23.43 -12.17 8.78
CA VAL A 721 23.96 -10.87 8.37
C VAL A 721 23.45 -9.81 9.33
N LYS A 722 24.34 -9.01 9.91
CA LYS A 722 23.96 -7.87 10.75
C LYS A 722 23.61 -6.66 9.88
N LYS A 723 22.51 -5.99 10.22
CA LYS A 723 22.09 -4.72 9.64
C LYS A 723 21.97 -3.66 10.71
N ALA A 724 22.07 -2.39 10.33
CA ALA A 724 21.79 -1.29 11.24
C ALA A 724 20.35 -1.44 11.82
N GLY A 725 20.24 -1.49 13.13
CA GLY A 725 18.98 -1.71 13.82
C GLY A 725 18.01 -0.53 13.71
N ARG A 726 18.50 0.65 13.29
CA ARG A 726 17.73 1.87 13.06
C ARG A 726 18.24 2.59 11.83
N SER A 727 17.36 3.26 11.15
CA SER A 727 17.67 4.01 9.93
C SER A 727 16.69 5.18 9.76
N ILE A 728 17.05 6.10 8.88
CA ILE A 728 16.24 7.24 8.45
C ILE A 728 14.87 6.76 7.95
N ARG A 729 13.84 7.52 8.28
CA ARG A 729 12.45 7.32 7.92
C ARG A 729 11.81 8.64 7.55
N ASN A 730 11.29 8.71 6.32
CA ASN A 730 10.52 9.83 5.81
C ASN A 730 9.11 9.32 5.52
N ASP A 731 8.21 9.57 6.43
CA ASP A 731 6.82 9.13 6.38
C ASP A 731 5.85 10.31 6.60
N ASP A 732 6.23 11.48 6.11
CA ASP A 732 5.57 12.76 6.33
C ASP A 732 4.78 13.28 5.11
N LEU A 733 4.67 12.51 4.02
CA LEU A 733 3.84 12.86 2.86
C LEU A 733 2.63 11.93 2.71
N LEU A 734 1.50 12.51 2.33
CA LEU A 734 0.37 11.78 1.77
C LEU A 734 0.75 11.10 0.46
N ASP A 735 0.44 9.82 0.32
CA ASP A 735 0.58 9.14 -0.96
C ASP A 735 -0.54 9.57 -1.91
N ALA A 736 -0.20 9.78 -3.19
CA ALA A 736 -1.16 10.13 -4.25
C ALA A 736 -2.19 9.01 -4.55
N LEU A 737 -2.14 7.89 -3.81
CA LEU A 737 -2.98 6.70 -3.99
C LEU A 737 -4.13 6.60 -2.98
N ASP A 738 -4.37 7.60 -2.17
CA ASP A 738 -5.49 7.60 -1.22
C ASP A 738 -6.85 7.87 -1.90
N LYS A 739 -6.89 7.83 -3.24
CA LYS A 739 -8.12 7.94 -4.06
C LYS A 739 -8.20 6.90 -5.13
#